data_8b996a88e00637f2b1c407ebaaf1c352
#
_entry.id   8b996a88e00637f2b1c407ebaaf1c352
#
_cell.length_a   1.000
_cell.length_b   1.000
_cell.length_c   1.000
_cell.angle_alpha   90.00
_cell.angle_beta   90.00
_cell.angle_gamma   90.00
#
_symmetry.space_group_name_H-M   'P 1'
#
loop_
_entity.id
_entity.type
_entity.pdbx_description
1 polymer ?
#
loop_
_entity_poly.entity_id
_entity_poly.type
_entity_poly.pdbx_seq_one_letter_code
_entity_poly.pdbx_strand_id
1 'polypeptide(L)'
;MKYDLEPRGWIVAEETFDPCRTAKCESIFAQGNGYINIRCALEEGYLDTYRGAFITGTFNKAMPDEVTELPNLPDVTAMEFIVNGERFAMDQGTLQSYLRTLDLHTGEATRTVQWKSPAGAALELTFRRFVSLDNEHIAAFSVEVTPTNQDIELVVNSGISTRNSNTGSQHCVEGEMRMLPGGILRLMTHTNESNVPIGVHCLHKFSAEPSESLPVIERRRFVGRYTFRLAKGQTLRIEKLTCYHTGRDLPFTVYGQQRGTTNPDIVAAAGDALAAKFADTGYDALLAASAKKWAAYWAEQDVQIESDDSFDQLGMRFALYHLNIMIKRDDDRVGIGAKGMTGEGYKGHSFWDTEMFLMPYYLLTDPAAAKTLLGYRWRSLPGAFKKASENGYQGAMFPWESAWLDDGEVTPLYCGADIVTGKSSPVLTGMIEQHISADIAWGVWLYYQATGDDDFMNRRGCELLIEIARFWASRVEWQDDTQRYEIKNVIGPDEYKDHVDNNAFTNYLTVFAMEQAERCIKDMPTRWPDAYAKLSDSYDLNALAAELQDKKAKVYLPQPNADGIVPQNAQYLGLDAIDLSKYKNQQGVSSIYEDYSPAQMNQLMVSKQADLVMLMRIMPDLFDAETRRKNFIFYESRTLHDSSLSHGQHCVLAAWEGLDDMALDMYRHAIAIDLGPNMKSSDLGIHSASMGNVWQCVVCGFAGLEWHEGGLSLRSHLPASWQRAAFNIVWRGAKLHVEVTHAGITVTHRGGSAVEITVDGHPVKLAAE
;
A
#
# COMPACT_ATOMS: atom_id res chain seq x y z
N MET A 1 -3.92 -25.35 2.83
CA MET A 1 -2.85 -24.36 2.52
C MET A 1 -1.83 -24.37 3.63
N LYS A 2 -0.51 -24.26 3.33
CA LYS A 2 0.52 -24.18 4.35
C LYS A 2 0.96 -22.72 4.48
N TYR A 3 0.75 -22.12 5.64
CA TYR A 3 1.12 -20.74 5.92
C TYR A 3 2.58 -20.64 6.39
N ASP A 4 3.21 -19.49 6.18
CA ASP A 4 4.57 -19.24 6.64
C ASP A 4 4.64 -18.95 8.14
N LEU A 5 3.58 -18.35 8.67
CA LEU A 5 3.51 -17.84 10.03
C LEU A 5 2.31 -18.45 10.78
N GLU A 6 2.48 -18.61 12.08
CA GLU A 6 1.44 -19.22 12.92
C GLU A 6 0.46 -18.16 13.46
N PRO A 7 -0.87 -18.36 13.30
CA PRO A 7 -1.86 -17.46 13.83
C PRO A 7 -2.04 -17.64 15.35
N ARG A 8 -2.04 -16.54 16.09
CA ARG A 8 -2.27 -16.49 17.54
C ARG A 8 -3.21 -15.33 17.90
N GLY A 9 -4.43 -15.35 17.36
CA GLY A 9 -5.42 -14.30 17.59
C GLY A 9 -5.02 -12.97 16.96
N TRP A 10 -4.48 -12.05 17.75
CA TRP A 10 -3.96 -10.77 17.28
C TRP A 10 -2.46 -10.80 16.88
N ILE A 11 -1.83 -11.94 17.06
CA ILE A 11 -0.36 -12.06 16.96
C ILE A 11 0.03 -12.78 15.67
N VAL A 12 0.86 -12.12 14.87
CA VAL A 12 1.66 -12.76 13.82
C VAL A 12 2.94 -13.28 14.49
N ALA A 13 3.25 -14.57 14.35
CA ALA A 13 4.38 -15.19 15.04
C ALA A 13 5.31 -15.94 14.08
N GLU A 14 6.62 -15.77 14.28
CA GLU A 14 7.68 -16.55 13.66
C GLU A 14 8.38 -17.38 14.76
N GLU A 15 8.26 -18.70 14.70
CA GLU A 15 8.76 -19.62 15.73
C GLU A 15 10.13 -20.22 15.39
N THR A 16 10.56 -20.09 14.14
CA THR A 16 11.83 -20.65 13.67
C THR A 16 12.63 -19.56 12.94
N PHE A 17 13.84 -19.31 13.40
CA PHE A 17 14.76 -18.42 12.72
C PHE A 17 15.32 -19.08 11.46
N ASP A 18 15.11 -18.42 10.32
CA ASP A 18 15.70 -18.81 9.03
C ASP A 18 16.43 -17.59 8.44
N PRO A 19 17.77 -17.63 8.38
CA PRO A 19 18.55 -16.52 7.83
C PRO A 19 18.23 -16.20 6.35
N CYS A 20 17.73 -17.17 5.57
CA CYS A 20 17.36 -17.00 4.17
C CYS A 20 15.97 -16.34 3.99
N ARG A 21 15.24 -16.05 5.06
CA ARG A 21 13.90 -15.44 5.03
C ARG A 21 13.82 -14.12 5.78
N THR A 22 14.96 -13.57 6.21
CA THR A 22 14.99 -12.32 6.98
C THR A 22 14.34 -11.18 6.25
N ALA A 23 14.59 -10.99 4.96
CA ALA A 23 14.04 -9.90 4.15
C ALA A 23 12.49 -9.91 4.10
N LYS A 24 11.87 -11.10 3.90
CA LYS A 24 10.41 -11.25 3.93
C LYS A 24 9.84 -10.91 5.30
N CYS A 25 10.43 -11.47 6.35
CA CYS A 25 10.02 -11.22 7.73
C CYS A 25 10.18 -9.74 8.12
N GLU A 26 11.23 -9.06 7.64
CA GLU A 26 11.38 -7.61 7.83
C GLU A 26 10.20 -6.82 7.29
N SER A 27 9.63 -7.21 6.15
CA SER A 27 8.44 -6.57 5.56
C SER A 27 7.17 -6.90 6.34
N ILE A 28 6.94 -8.18 6.68
CA ILE A 28 5.72 -8.65 7.35
C ILE A 28 5.59 -8.04 8.75
N PHE A 29 6.69 -7.96 9.49
CA PHE A 29 6.74 -7.39 10.84
C PHE A 29 7.03 -5.88 10.84
N ALA A 30 6.98 -5.20 9.68
CA ALA A 30 7.22 -3.76 9.58
C ALA A 30 6.24 -2.95 10.44
N GLN A 31 6.74 -1.84 10.99
CA GLN A 31 5.97 -0.94 11.83
C GLN A 31 5.94 0.46 11.22
N GLY A 32 4.83 1.15 11.38
CA GLY A 32 4.67 2.47 10.81
C GLY A 32 3.45 3.22 11.33
N ASN A 33 3.25 4.44 10.79
CA ASN A 33 2.17 5.34 11.20
C ASN A 33 1.70 6.26 10.06
N GLY A 34 2.08 5.95 8.81
CA GLY A 34 1.78 6.76 7.64
C GLY A 34 2.77 7.90 7.38
N TYR A 35 3.47 8.38 8.38
CA TYR A 35 4.59 9.31 8.23
C TYR A 35 5.90 8.55 8.01
N ILE A 36 6.25 7.65 8.92
CA ILE A 36 7.42 6.79 8.83
C ILE A 36 7.03 5.32 8.92
N ASN A 37 7.66 4.49 8.10
CA ASN A 37 7.65 3.04 8.23
C ASN A 37 9.08 2.51 8.35
N ILE A 38 9.26 1.57 9.28
CA ILE A 38 10.54 0.92 9.56
C ILE A 38 10.38 -0.58 9.39
N ARG A 39 11.20 -1.19 8.53
CA ARG A 39 11.26 -2.64 8.37
C ARG A 39 11.75 -3.29 9.68
N CYS A 40 11.18 -4.44 10.00
CA CYS A 40 11.53 -5.14 11.22
C CYS A 40 12.83 -5.96 11.08
N ALA A 41 13.92 -5.33 10.66
CA ALA A 41 15.24 -5.94 10.60
C ALA A 41 15.71 -6.36 12.00
N LEU A 42 16.39 -7.49 12.10
CA LEU A 42 17.01 -7.94 13.35
C LEU A 42 18.14 -7.00 13.73
N GLU A 43 18.30 -6.71 15.02
CA GLU A 43 19.21 -5.68 15.52
C GLU A 43 20.67 -6.00 15.16
N GLU A 44 21.09 -7.26 15.30
CA GLU A 44 22.46 -7.73 15.07
C GLU A 44 22.84 -7.82 13.57
N GLY A 45 21.87 -7.98 12.66
CA GLY A 45 22.10 -8.06 11.21
C GLY A 45 22.75 -9.35 10.72
N TYR A 46 22.27 -9.83 9.55
CA TYR A 46 22.74 -11.01 8.82
C TYR A 46 23.05 -10.65 7.37
N LEU A 47 23.55 -11.61 6.57
CA LEU A 47 23.98 -11.36 5.19
C LEU A 47 22.84 -10.75 4.34
N ASP A 48 21.61 -11.28 4.47
CA ASP A 48 20.45 -10.85 3.70
C ASP A 48 19.58 -9.80 4.42
N THR A 49 20.09 -9.18 5.50
CA THR A 49 19.41 -8.11 6.20
C THR A 49 19.31 -6.86 5.32
N TYR A 50 18.11 -6.38 5.05
CA TYR A 50 17.89 -5.20 4.21
C TYR A 50 17.68 -3.97 5.05
N ARG A 51 17.50 -3.73 6.16
CA ARG A 51 17.22 -2.51 6.96
C ARG A 51 16.65 -1.36 6.15
N GLY A 52 15.38 -1.05 6.38
CA GLY A 52 14.70 0.03 5.68
C GLY A 52 13.96 0.95 6.64
N ALA A 53 14.13 2.25 6.41
CA ALA A 53 13.34 3.32 7.02
C ALA A 53 12.89 4.27 5.91
N PHE A 54 11.58 4.41 5.75
CA PHE A 54 10.98 5.21 4.68
C PHE A 54 10.07 6.28 5.29
N ILE A 55 10.23 7.53 4.84
CA ILE A 55 9.33 8.63 5.24
C ILE A 55 8.57 9.11 4.02
N THR A 56 7.27 9.23 4.18
CA THR A 56 6.36 9.59 3.09
C THR A 56 6.77 10.90 2.42
N GLY A 57 6.77 10.91 1.08
CA GLY A 57 7.00 12.11 0.26
C GLY A 57 8.43 12.65 0.26
N THR A 58 9.45 11.90 0.67
CA THR A 58 10.85 12.30 0.60
C THR A 58 11.53 11.92 -0.71
N PHE A 59 10.77 11.75 -1.78
CA PHE A 59 11.27 11.28 -3.07
C PHE A 59 12.57 11.93 -3.54
N ASN A 60 13.41 11.16 -4.23
CA ASN A 60 14.72 11.61 -4.70
C ASN A 60 15.22 10.78 -5.88
N LYS A 61 16.07 11.35 -6.71
CA LYS A 61 16.88 10.64 -7.72
C LYS A 61 18.29 10.46 -7.19
N ALA A 62 18.81 9.24 -7.12
CA ALA A 62 20.18 9.02 -6.72
C ALA A 62 21.16 9.49 -7.79
N MET A 63 20.82 9.27 -9.09
CA MET A 63 21.61 9.65 -10.27
C MET A 63 20.70 10.33 -11.30
N PRO A 64 21.25 11.22 -12.16
CA PRO A 64 20.44 11.95 -13.15
C PRO A 64 19.64 11.08 -14.13
N ASP A 65 20.17 9.92 -14.47
CA ASP A 65 19.57 8.98 -15.44
C ASP A 65 18.61 7.97 -14.77
N GLU A 66 18.48 8.00 -13.45
CA GLU A 66 17.52 7.17 -12.71
C GLU A 66 16.16 7.86 -12.60
N VAL A 67 15.12 7.06 -12.34
CA VAL A 67 13.81 7.61 -12.01
C VAL A 67 13.76 8.06 -10.55
N THR A 68 12.82 8.97 -10.25
CA THR A 68 12.55 9.37 -8.86
C THR A 68 12.11 8.15 -8.06
N GLU A 69 12.63 7.98 -6.84
CA GLU A 69 12.22 6.90 -5.94
C GLU A 69 12.13 7.36 -4.47
N LEU A 70 11.43 6.60 -3.63
CA LEU A 70 11.37 6.83 -2.19
C LEU A 70 12.67 6.32 -1.54
N PRO A 71 13.52 7.20 -0.99
CA PRO A 71 14.82 6.81 -0.48
C PRO A 71 14.73 6.02 0.82
N ASN A 72 15.64 5.05 0.96
CA ASN A 72 15.92 4.41 2.22
C ASN A 72 16.73 5.37 3.11
N LEU A 73 16.10 5.86 4.17
CA LEU A 73 16.62 6.90 5.06
C LEU A 73 17.49 6.32 6.19
N PRO A 74 18.10 7.17 7.05
CA PRO A 74 19.00 6.71 8.10
C PRO A 74 18.35 5.64 9.00
N ASP A 75 19.07 4.54 9.21
CA ASP A 75 18.68 3.43 10.06
C ASP A 75 18.98 3.69 11.54
N VAL A 76 18.01 3.36 12.39
CA VAL A 76 18.15 3.37 13.85
C VAL A 76 17.98 1.95 14.46
N THR A 77 17.70 0.94 13.64
CA THR A 77 17.37 -0.40 14.14
C THR A 77 18.61 -1.18 14.58
N ALA A 78 19.78 -0.92 13.97
CA ALA A 78 21.00 -1.65 14.25
C ALA A 78 21.48 -1.46 15.69
N MET A 79 21.72 -2.59 16.36
CA MET A 79 22.36 -2.69 17.67
C MET A 79 23.28 -3.91 17.68
N GLU A 80 24.53 -3.72 18.05
CA GLU A 80 25.51 -4.78 18.14
C GLU A 80 25.80 -5.10 19.61
N PHE A 81 25.76 -6.37 19.96
CA PHE A 81 26.03 -6.87 21.29
C PHE A 81 27.28 -7.76 21.25
N ILE A 82 28.29 -7.43 22.06
CA ILE A 82 29.53 -8.19 22.16
C ILE A 82 29.64 -8.71 23.60
N VAL A 83 29.64 -10.02 23.76
CA VAL A 83 29.60 -10.73 25.03
C VAL A 83 30.94 -11.40 25.27
N ASN A 84 31.71 -10.96 26.27
CA ASN A 84 33.06 -11.46 26.54
C ASN A 84 33.98 -11.46 25.28
N GLY A 85 33.81 -10.45 24.40
CA GLY A 85 34.54 -10.33 23.15
C GLY A 85 33.96 -11.06 21.95
N GLU A 86 32.87 -11.84 22.10
CA GLU A 86 32.17 -12.53 21.02
C GLU A 86 30.91 -11.78 20.62
N ARG A 87 30.70 -11.58 19.31
CA ARG A 87 29.49 -10.95 18.80
C ARG A 87 28.28 -11.88 18.96
N PHE A 88 27.19 -11.36 19.51
CA PHE A 88 25.89 -12.05 19.48
C PHE A 88 25.39 -12.14 18.04
N ALA A 89 25.09 -13.36 17.60
CA ALA A 89 24.38 -13.66 16.36
C ALA A 89 23.75 -15.05 16.45
N MET A 90 22.51 -15.22 16.01
CA MET A 90 21.77 -16.48 16.16
C MET A 90 22.30 -17.60 15.25
N ASP A 91 23.04 -17.26 14.20
CA ASP A 91 23.75 -18.19 13.31
C ASP A 91 25.13 -18.63 13.84
N GLN A 92 25.54 -18.12 15.01
CA GLN A 92 26.77 -18.49 15.70
C GLN A 92 26.46 -19.01 17.11
N GLY A 93 27.26 -19.92 17.61
CA GLY A 93 27.00 -20.55 18.90
C GLY A 93 25.80 -21.51 18.86
N THR A 94 24.94 -21.49 19.87
CA THR A 94 23.77 -22.37 19.97
C THR A 94 22.53 -21.54 20.25
N LEU A 95 21.60 -21.52 19.30
CA LEU A 95 20.26 -21.00 19.49
C LEU A 95 19.42 -22.05 20.20
N GLN A 96 18.99 -21.78 21.44
CA GLN A 96 18.20 -22.69 22.27
C GLN A 96 16.69 -22.50 22.13
N SER A 97 16.26 -21.24 22.02
CA SER A 97 14.88 -20.88 21.70
C SER A 97 14.82 -19.56 20.95
N TYR A 98 13.78 -19.44 20.14
CA TYR A 98 13.49 -18.24 19.35
C TYR A 98 11.98 -18.09 19.19
N LEU A 99 11.51 -16.86 19.35
CA LEU A 99 10.16 -16.45 18.99
C LEU A 99 10.19 -14.97 18.63
N ARG A 100 9.66 -14.61 17.44
CA ARG A 100 9.38 -13.22 17.08
C ARG A 100 7.88 -13.07 16.85
N THR A 101 7.30 -11.98 17.36
CA THR A 101 5.88 -11.68 17.26
C THR A 101 5.66 -10.24 16.86
N LEU A 102 4.56 -9.98 16.13
CA LEU A 102 3.97 -8.67 15.96
C LEU A 102 2.56 -8.71 16.55
N ASP A 103 2.33 -7.91 17.58
CA ASP A 103 1.00 -7.70 18.14
C ASP A 103 0.28 -6.61 17.31
N LEU A 104 -0.67 -7.04 16.48
CA LEU A 104 -1.45 -6.16 15.62
C LEU A 104 -2.33 -5.19 16.43
N HIS A 105 -2.68 -5.56 17.68
CA HIS A 105 -3.52 -4.74 18.54
C HIS A 105 -2.80 -3.49 19.07
N THR A 106 -1.48 -3.57 19.27
CA THR A 106 -0.66 -2.49 19.83
C THR A 106 0.39 -1.95 18.86
N GLY A 107 0.68 -2.69 17.77
CA GLY A 107 1.75 -2.38 16.83
C GLY A 107 3.15 -2.65 17.39
N GLU A 108 3.26 -3.38 18.50
CA GLU A 108 4.56 -3.74 19.11
C GLU A 108 5.10 -5.04 18.51
N ALA A 109 6.35 -5.02 18.06
CA ALA A 109 7.07 -6.26 17.73
C ALA A 109 7.97 -6.66 18.89
N THR A 110 7.95 -7.96 19.24
CA THR A 110 8.74 -8.56 20.30
C THR A 110 9.52 -9.75 19.77
N ARG A 111 10.78 -9.89 20.18
CA ARG A 111 11.61 -11.05 19.89
C ARG A 111 12.26 -11.55 21.18
N THR A 112 12.08 -12.83 21.49
CA THR A 112 12.74 -13.51 22.63
C THR A 112 13.73 -14.53 22.11
N VAL A 113 14.92 -14.57 22.71
CA VAL A 113 16.00 -15.46 22.30
C VAL A 113 16.69 -16.03 23.53
N GLN A 114 16.89 -17.36 23.56
CA GLN A 114 17.85 -18.00 24.45
C GLN A 114 19.03 -18.48 23.60
N TRP A 115 20.19 -17.95 23.89
CA TRP A 115 21.39 -18.16 23.10
C TRP A 115 22.59 -18.49 23.98
N LYS A 116 23.45 -19.36 23.49
CA LYS A 116 24.73 -19.70 24.12
C LYS A 116 25.86 -19.39 23.15
N SER A 117 26.81 -18.54 23.58
CA SER A 117 27.96 -18.17 22.79
C SER A 117 28.88 -19.36 22.51
N PRO A 118 29.74 -19.29 21.46
CA PRO A 118 30.77 -20.31 21.21
C PRO A 118 31.67 -20.57 22.43
N ALA A 119 32.04 -19.56 23.21
CA ALA A 119 32.83 -19.67 24.42
C ALA A 119 32.00 -20.13 25.67
N GLY A 120 30.69 -20.29 25.51
CA GLY A 120 29.82 -20.92 26.52
C GLY A 120 29.03 -19.97 27.40
N ALA A 121 29.09 -18.66 27.24
CA ALA A 121 28.22 -17.70 27.93
C ALA A 121 26.78 -17.84 27.43
N ALA A 122 25.82 -18.08 28.36
CA ALA A 122 24.42 -18.24 28.03
C ALA A 122 23.62 -16.98 28.40
N LEU A 123 22.76 -16.54 27.50
CA LEU A 123 21.96 -15.31 27.61
C LEU A 123 20.50 -15.57 27.32
N GLU A 124 19.65 -14.84 28.02
CA GLU A 124 18.28 -14.53 27.60
C GLU A 124 18.22 -13.09 27.11
N LEU A 125 17.66 -12.88 25.92
CA LEU A 125 17.50 -11.56 25.32
C LEU A 125 16.03 -11.37 24.95
N THR A 126 15.51 -10.17 25.26
CA THR A 126 14.17 -9.75 24.83
C THR A 126 14.30 -8.41 24.11
N PHE A 127 13.93 -8.38 22.85
CA PHE A 127 13.89 -7.16 22.01
C PHE A 127 12.45 -6.74 21.82
N ARG A 128 12.15 -5.46 22.01
CA ARG A 128 10.83 -4.87 21.83
C ARG A 128 10.97 -3.58 21.03
N ARG A 129 10.04 -3.30 20.11
CA ARG A 129 10.02 -2.05 19.38
C ARG A 129 8.65 -1.72 18.84
N PHE A 130 8.42 -0.43 18.59
CA PHE A 130 7.25 0.07 17.88
C PHE A 130 7.54 1.42 17.22
N VAL A 131 6.70 1.78 16.24
CA VAL A 131 6.57 3.13 15.68
C VAL A 131 5.29 3.74 16.26
N SER A 132 5.38 4.94 16.81
CA SER A 132 4.28 5.53 17.59
C SER A 132 3.17 6.07 16.68
N LEU A 133 1.90 5.72 16.99
CA LEU A 133 0.72 6.37 16.43
C LEU A 133 0.35 7.68 17.16
N ASP A 134 0.85 7.88 18.38
CA ASP A 134 0.55 9.10 19.16
C ASP A 134 1.43 10.28 18.74
N ASN A 135 2.70 10.02 18.44
CA ASN A 135 3.61 11.00 17.88
C ASN A 135 4.31 10.39 16.66
N GLU A 136 3.96 10.87 15.48
CA GLU A 136 4.39 10.30 14.20
C GLU A 136 5.91 10.29 13.95
N HIS A 137 6.66 11.12 14.68
CA HIS A 137 8.11 11.20 14.55
C HIS A 137 8.87 10.15 15.35
N ILE A 138 8.22 9.43 16.28
CA ILE A 138 8.89 8.58 17.27
C ILE A 138 8.92 7.11 16.84
N ALA A 139 10.13 6.52 16.89
CA ALA A 139 10.34 5.09 16.94
C ALA A 139 11.13 4.73 18.21
N ALA A 140 10.68 3.72 18.94
CA ALA A 140 11.26 3.35 20.23
C ALA A 140 11.60 1.86 20.29
N PHE A 141 12.70 1.56 20.98
CA PHE A 141 13.25 0.21 21.15
C PHE A 141 13.56 -0.04 22.62
N SER A 142 13.35 -1.26 23.07
CA SER A 142 13.77 -1.72 24.40
C SER A 142 14.42 -3.09 24.27
N VAL A 143 15.59 -3.28 24.88
CA VAL A 143 16.27 -4.58 24.91
C VAL A 143 16.59 -4.94 26.35
N GLU A 144 16.25 -6.17 26.75
CA GLU A 144 16.67 -6.76 28.01
C GLU A 144 17.68 -7.87 27.74
N VAL A 145 18.78 -7.88 28.52
CA VAL A 145 19.86 -8.86 28.42
C VAL A 145 20.11 -9.42 29.80
N THR A 146 20.00 -10.74 29.95
CA THR A 146 20.23 -11.46 31.21
C THR A 146 21.23 -12.60 31.00
N PRO A 147 22.42 -12.56 31.58
CA PRO A 147 23.32 -13.72 31.60
C PRO A 147 22.81 -14.80 32.54
N THR A 148 22.68 -16.05 32.06
CA THR A 148 22.01 -17.12 32.83
C THR A 148 22.96 -18.06 33.51
N ASN A 149 24.21 -18.20 33.10
CA ASN A 149 25.15 -19.19 33.63
C ASN A 149 26.41 -18.62 34.28
N GLN A 150 26.87 -17.44 33.92
CA GLN A 150 28.08 -16.80 34.42
C GLN A 150 28.00 -15.29 34.35
N ASP A 151 28.92 -14.59 35.02
CA ASP A 151 29.11 -13.14 34.86
C ASP A 151 29.69 -12.84 33.47
N ILE A 152 29.31 -11.68 32.88
CA ILE A 152 29.77 -11.29 31.56
C ILE A 152 30.22 -9.84 31.53
N GLU A 153 31.10 -9.54 30.57
CA GLU A 153 31.28 -8.20 30.05
C GLU A 153 30.45 -8.05 28.77
N LEU A 154 29.60 -7.04 28.74
CA LEU A 154 28.74 -6.74 27.60
C LEU A 154 29.10 -5.38 27.03
N VAL A 155 29.48 -5.35 25.73
CA VAL A 155 29.63 -4.11 24.97
C VAL A 155 28.48 -3.95 24.03
N VAL A 156 27.82 -2.80 24.04
CA VAL A 156 26.70 -2.44 23.17
C VAL A 156 27.09 -1.27 22.28
N ASN A 157 27.04 -1.46 20.95
CA ASN A 157 27.19 -0.39 19.97
C ASN A 157 25.82 -0.08 19.36
N SER A 158 25.29 1.13 19.58
CA SER A 158 23.95 1.51 19.14
C SER A 158 23.88 3.00 18.80
N GLY A 159 23.16 3.35 17.73
CA GLY A 159 23.01 4.75 17.31
C GLY A 159 22.28 4.88 15.98
N ILE A 160 22.85 5.67 15.06
CA ILE A 160 22.26 6.06 13.77
C ILE A 160 23.23 5.73 12.64
N SER A 161 22.72 5.19 11.53
CA SER A 161 23.52 4.86 10.34
C SER A 161 22.85 5.37 9.06
N THR A 162 23.64 5.98 8.17
CA THR A 162 23.23 6.35 6.80
C THR A 162 23.95 5.49 5.75
N ARG A 163 24.33 4.26 6.13
CA ARG A 163 24.99 3.30 5.23
C ARG A 163 24.04 2.53 4.34
N ASN A 164 22.75 2.52 4.70
CA ASN A 164 21.71 1.90 3.89
C ASN A 164 21.49 2.64 2.57
N SER A 165 20.99 1.92 1.58
CA SER A 165 20.81 2.37 0.20
C SER A 165 19.59 1.71 -0.40
N ASN A 166 19.13 2.20 -1.56
CA ASN A 166 18.13 1.52 -2.38
C ASN A 166 18.88 0.69 -3.43
N THR A 167 18.88 -0.63 -3.30
CA THR A 167 19.54 -1.55 -4.25
C THR A 167 20.96 -1.08 -4.66
N GLY A 168 21.70 -0.51 -3.68
CA GLY A 168 23.05 0.03 -3.89
C GLY A 168 23.13 1.54 -4.16
N SER A 169 22.03 2.20 -4.53
CA SER A 169 22.00 3.65 -4.76
C SER A 169 21.91 4.44 -3.45
N GLN A 170 22.84 5.38 -3.26
CA GLN A 170 22.91 6.25 -2.07
C GLN A 170 22.16 7.55 -2.31
N HIS A 171 21.08 7.75 -1.57
CA HIS A 171 20.25 8.96 -1.67
C HIS A 171 20.63 10.08 -0.72
N CYS A 172 21.27 9.75 0.41
CA CYS A 172 21.65 10.73 1.41
C CYS A 172 23.14 11.09 1.28
N VAL A 173 23.46 12.36 1.40
CA VAL A 173 24.87 12.82 1.51
C VAL A 173 25.47 12.47 2.88
N GLU A 174 26.78 12.57 3.03
CA GLU A 174 27.40 12.56 4.35
C GLU A 174 26.99 13.82 5.11
N GLY A 175 26.50 13.63 6.34
CA GLY A 175 25.92 14.72 7.12
C GLY A 175 26.69 15.04 8.39
N GLU A 176 26.16 16.02 9.13
CA GLU A 176 26.68 16.40 10.44
C GLU A 176 26.32 15.35 11.50
N MET A 177 27.28 14.98 12.33
CA MET A 177 27.12 14.11 13.50
C MET A 177 27.53 14.87 14.75
N ARG A 178 26.60 15.00 15.72
CA ARG A 178 26.84 15.76 16.94
C ARG A 178 26.21 15.10 18.15
N MET A 179 26.93 15.06 19.25
CA MET A 179 26.36 14.75 20.56
C MET A 179 25.85 16.05 21.20
N LEU A 180 24.57 16.05 21.57
CA LEU A 180 23.92 17.14 22.27
C LEU A 180 23.95 16.92 23.79
N PRO A 181 23.67 17.96 24.61
CA PRO A 181 23.54 17.79 26.05
C PRO A 181 22.58 16.65 26.41
N GLY A 182 22.88 15.93 27.48
CA GLY A 182 22.09 14.76 27.90
C GLY A 182 22.42 13.47 27.16
N GLY A 183 23.45 13.45 26.28
CA GLY A 183 23.90 12.25 25.57
C GLY A 183 23.08 11.93 24.32
N ILE A 184 22.28 12.89 23.82
CA ILE A 184 21.49 12.72 22.59
C ILE A 184 22.43 12.72 21.38
N LEU A 185 22.38 11.66 20.60
CA LEU A 185 23.07 11.58 19.31
C LEU A 185 22.20 12.22 18.24
N ARG A 186 22.71 13.22 17.52
CA ARG A 186 22.05 13.85 16.38
C ARG A 186 22.83 13.60 15.10
N LEU A 187 22.13 13.14 14.06
CA LEU A 187 22.64 13.08 12.68
C LEU A 187 21.74 13.93 11.79
N MET A 188 22.35 14.92 11.10
CA MET A 188 21.70 15.73 10.08
C MET A 188 22.24 15.38 8.72
N THR A 189 21.38 15.09 7.76
CA THR A 189 21.72 14.81 6.36
C THR A 189 20.70 15.45 5.43
N HIS A 190 20.82 15.29 4.14
CA HIS A 190 19.82 15.63 3.14
C HIS A 190 19.92 14.71 1.92
N THR A 191 18.84 14.62 1.17
CA THR A 191 18.84 13.91 -0.11
C THR A 191 19.71 14.64 -1.14
N ASN A 192 20.42 13.88 -1.98
CA ASN A 192 21.48 14.44 -2.84
C ASN A 192 20.95 15.29 -4.02
N GLU A 193 19.74 15.04 -4.52
CA GLU A 193 19.13 15.79 -5.64
C GLU A 193 18.01 16.69 -5.16
N SER A 194 17.01 16.12 -4.46
CA SER A 194 15.83 16.87 -4.02
C SER A 194 16.12 17.82 -2.82
N ASN A 195 17.28 17.70 -2.19
CA ASN A 195 17.76 18.52 -1.08
C ASN A 195 16.78 18.57 0.12
N VAL A 196 16.03 17.49 0.36
CA VAL A 196 15.18 17.37 1.54
C VAL A 196 16.06 17.12 2.76
N PRO A 197 16.12 18.05 3.74
CA PRO A 197 16.89 17.84 4.97
C PRO A 197 16.20 16.80 5.85
N ILE A 198 17.01 15.98 6.50
CA ILE A 198 16.59 14.87 7.37
C ILE A 198 17.41 14.96 8.65
N GLY A 199 16.72 15.03 9.79
CA GLY A 199 17.30 15.01 11.12
C GLY A 199 16.86 13.77 11.87
N VAL A 200 17.83 13.01 12.41
CA VAL A 200 17.57 11.84 13.25
C VAL A 200 18.25 12.03 14.60
N HIS A 201 17.48 11.82 15.66
CA HIS A 201 17.96 11.94 17.04
C HIS A 201 17.78 10.60 17.76
N CYS A 202 18.71 10.28 18.63
CA CYS A 202 18.69 9.03 19.39
C CYS A 202 19.21 9.28 20.82
N LEU A 203 18.42 8.86 21.82
CA LEU A 203 18.83 8.84 23.22
C LEU A 203 18.79 7.40 23.74
N HIS A 204 19.85 7.00 24.45
CA HIS A 204 19.89 5.73 25.18
C HIS A 204 19.66 5.95 26.67
N LYS A 205 18.85 5.08 27.30
CA LYS A 205 18.64 5.01 28.74
C LYS A 205 18.95 3.58 29.21
N PHE A 206 19.50 3.45 30.40
CA PHE A 206 19.95 2.16 30.93
C PHE A 206 19.44 1.97 32.34
N SER A 207 19.11 0.73 32.71
CA SER A 207 18.73 0.36 34.09
C SER A 207 19.95 0.27 35.03
N ALA A 208 21.16 0.30 34.49
CA ALA A 208 22.42 0.34 35.24
C ALA A 208 23.43 1.27 34.51
N GLU A 209 24.29 1.96 35.26
CA GLU A 209 25.30 2.82 34.68
C GLU A 209 26.35 2.00 33.91
N PRO A 210 26.71 2.39 32.68
CA PRO A 210 27.81 1.75 31.95
C PRO A 210 29.15 2.06 32.66
N SER A 211 30.04 1.07 32.70
CA SER A 211 31.40 1.28 33.19
C SER A 211 32.26 2.14 32.25
N GLU A 212 31.87 2.20 30.97
CA GLU A 212 32.46 3.05 29.93
C GLU A 212 31.37 3.48 28.96
N SER A 213 31.39 4.78 28.55
CA SER A 213 30.49 5.34 27.54
C SER A 213 31.27 6.24 26.61
N LEU A 214 31.38 5.87 25.34
CA LEU A 214 32.14 6.56 24.30
C LEU A 214 31.29 6.86 23.07
N PRO A 215 31.28 8.10 22.54
CA PRO A 215 30.73 8.36 21.21
C PRO A 215 31.74 7.86 20.16
N VAL A 216 31.23 7.12 19.17
CA VAL A 216 32.03 6.60 18.06
C VAL A 216 31.47 7.16 16.75
N ILE A 217 32.29 7.92 16.03
CA ILE A 217 31.98 8.46 14.71
C ILE A 217 32.77 7.67 13.67
N GLU A 218 32.06 7.04 12.78
CA GLU A 218 32.56 6.38 11.59
C GLU A 218 31.96 7.03 10.35
N ARG A 219 32.51 6.72 9.18
CA ARG A 219 31.90 7.18 7.94
C ARG A 219 30.44 6.72 7.87
N ARG A 220 29.51 7.67 7.76
CA ARG A 220 28.05 7.44 7.67
C ARG A 220 27.43 6.70 8.86
N ARG A 221 28.09 6.69 10.04
CA ARG A 221 27.58 6.02 11.24
C ARG A 221 28.00 6.76 12.49
N PHE A 222 27.02 7.05 13.37
CA PHE A 222 27.22 7.67 14.66
C PHE A 222 26.58 6.82 15.76
N VAL A 223 27.39 6.23 16.63
CA VAL A 223 26.92 5.34 17.69
C VAL A 223 27.51 5.70 19.04
N GLY A 224 26.78 5.38 20.11
CA GLY A 224 27.33 5.23 21.45
C GLY A 224 27.84 3.81 21.63
N ARG A 225 29.05 3.68 22.19
CA ARG A 225 29.61 2.43 22.66
C ARG A 225 29.56 2.42 24.19
N TYR A 226 28.87 1.43 24.74
CA TYR A 226 28.59 1.30 26.17
C TYR A 226 29.09 -0.05 26.68
N THR A 227 29.86 -0.05 27.76
CA THR A 227 30.39 -1.28 28.38
C THR A 227 29.75 -1.51 29.74
N PHE A 228 29.27 -2.72 29.97
CA PHE A 228 28.64 -3.14 31.22
C PHE A 228 29.30 -4.40 31.76
N ARG A 229 29.28 -4.55 33.07
CA ARG A 229 29.61 -5.80 33.75
C ARG A 229 28.36 -6.30 34.45
N LEU A 230 27.85 -7.43 33.99
CA LEU A 230 26.62 -8.04 34.50
C LEU A 230 26.92 -9.30 35.25
N ALA A 231 26.46 -9.36 36.47
CA ALA A 231 26.50 -10.62 37.23
C ALA A 231 25.50 -11.65 36.67
N LYS A 232 25.74 -12.92 36.85
CA LYS A 232 24.79 -13.98 36.54
C LYS A 232 23.42 -13.69 37.14
N GLY A 233 22.37 -13.70 36.30
CA GLY A 233 20.98 -13.43 36.65
C GLY A 233 20.62 -11.94 36.76
N GLN A 234 21.58 -11.03 36.55
CA GLN A 234 21.29 -9.60 36.53
C GLN A 234 20.77 -9.18 35.16
N THR A 235 19.59 -8.58 35.09
CA THR A 235 19.01 -8.06 33.86
C THR A 235 19.43 -6.60 33.63
N LEU A 236 19.99 -6.32 32.47
CA LEU A 236 20.18 -4.96 31.96
C LEU A 236 19.05 -4.65 30.99
N ARG A 237 18.33 -3.54 31.24
CA ARG A 237 17.37 -2.97 30.29
C ARG A 237 18.02 -1.74 29.61
N ILE A 238 17.94 -1.74 28.29
CA ILE A 238 18.41 -0.67 27.40
C ILE A 238 17.19 -0.12 26.68
N GLU A 239 16.88 1.17 26.83
CA GLU A 239 15.88 1.86 26.02
C GLU A 239 16.59 2.73 25.01
N LYS A 240 16.18 2.67 23.76
CA LYS A 240 16.63 3.54 22.67
C LYS A 240 15.44 4.29 22.13
N LEU A 241 15.38 5.60 22.40
CA LEU A 241 14.30 6.48 21.97
C LEU A 241 14.82 7.32 20.79
N THR A 242 14.09 7.28 19.68
CA THR A 242 14.51 7.95 18.44
C THR A 242 13.42 8.81 17.85
N CYS A 243 13.80 9.89 17.17
CA CYS A 243 12.85 10.63 16.36
C CYS A 243 13.45 11.06 15.01
N TYR A 244 12.57 11.17 14.03
CA TYR A 244 12.86 11.61 12.67
C TYR A 244 12.11 12.91 12.37
N HIS A 245 12.80 13.85 11.74
CA HIS A 245 12.20 15.06 11.18
C HIS A 245 12.76 15.32 9.80
N THR A 246 11.93 15.86 8.93
CA THR A 246 12.31 16.16 7.55
C THR A 246 11.85 17.56 7.13
N GLY A 247 12.36 18.05 6.02
CA GLY A 247 11.88 19.29 5.41
C GLY A 247 10.42 19.22 4.94
N ARG A 248 9.84 18.01 4.92
CA ARG A 248 8.44 17.77 4.54
C ARG A 248 7.43 18.02 5.66
N ASP A 249 7.88 18.07 6.90
CA ASP A 249 7.02 18.15 8.10
C ASP A 249 6.27 19.46 8.20
N LEU A 250 6.74 20.51 7.51
CA LEU A 250 6.13 21.83 7.56
C LEU A 250 4.93 21.93 6.60
N PRO A 251 3.85 22.61 7.02
CA PRO A 251 2.70 22.80 6.17
C PRO A 251 3.07 23.47 4.83
N PHE A 252 2.57 22.93 3.75
CA PHE A 252 2.75 23.47 2.40
C PHE A 252 2.45 24.99 2.31
N THR A 253 1.44 25.45 3.04
CA THR A 253 1.02 26.85 3.09
C THR A 253 2.07 27.80 3.66
N VAL A 254 3.00 27.30 4.47
CA VAL A 254 4.04 28.14 5.10
C VAL A 254 5.16 28.46 4.12
N TYR A 255 5.49 27.56 3.19
CA TYR A 255 6.64 27.69 2.30
C TYR A 255 6.27 27.79 0.82
N GLY A 256 5.03 27.56 0.44
CA GLY A 256 4.57 27.57 -0.95
C GLY A 256 5.25 26.54 -1.86
N GLN A 257 6.03 25.61 -1.27
CA GLN A 257 6.81 24.61 -2.01
C GLN A 257 6.21 23.21 -1.82
N GLN A 258 6.02 22.54 -2.94
CA GLN A 258 5.50 21.15 -2.93
C GLN A 258 6.44 20.18 -2.18
N ARG A 259 7.74 20.42 -2.23
CA ARG A 259 8.79 19.56 -1.67
C ARG A 259 9.15 19.90 -0.22
N GLY A 260 8.52 20.92 0.38
CA GLY A 260 8.79 21.36 1.75
C GLY A 260 9.96 22.36 1.86
N THR A 261 10.56 22.50 3.05
CA THR A 261 11.72 23.38 3.26
C THR A 261 13.04 22.66 2.97
N THR A 262 14.03 23.39 2.44
CA THR A 262 15.43 22.96 2.32
C THR A 262 16.31 23.46 3.46
N ASN A 263 15.75 24.18 4.46
CA ASN A 263 16.51 24.70 5.59
C ASN A 263 16.73 23.63 6.67
N PRO A 264 17.97 23.13 6.87
CA PRO A 264 18.28 22.10 7.86
C PRO A 264 18.12 22.57 9.31
N ASP A 265 18.27 23.87 9.58
CA ASP A 265 18.19 24.39 10.95
C ASP A 265 16.77 24.26 11.53
N ILE A 266 15.74 24.38 10.70
CA ILE A 266 14.36 24.22 11.13
C ILE A 266 14.12 22.75 11.53
N VAL A 267 14.61 21.82 10.71
CA VAL A 267 14.51 20.36 10.96
C VAL A 267 15.28 19.97 12.21
N ALA A 268 16.51 20.50 12.36
CA ALA A 268 17.33 20.26 13.55
C ALA A 268 16.65 20.78 14.82
N ALA A 269 16.10 22.01 14.81
CA ALA A 269 15.44 22.60 15.97
C ALA A 269 14.18 21.80 16.39
N ALA A 270 13.39 21.30 15.44
CA ALA A 270 12.23 20.47 15.72
C ALA A 270 12.64 19.14 16.39
N GLY A 271 13.66 18.47 15.84
CA GLY A 271 14.19 17.22 16.39
C GLY A 271 14.84 17.42 17.76
N ASP A 272 15.64 18.46 17.94
CA ASP A 272 16.27 18.80 19.23
C ASP A 272 15.20 19.02 20.32
N ALA A 273 14.11 19.73 19.99
CA ALA A 273 13.01 20.02 20.92
C ALA A 273 12.22 18.76 21.33
N LEU A 274 12.06 17.80 20.40
CA LEU A 274 11.39 16.54 20.71
C LEU A 274 12.33 15.60 21.49
N ALA A 275 13.58 15.46 21.06
CA ALA A 275 14.55 14.58 21.70
C ALA A 275 14.88 15.00 23.14
N ALA A 276 14.84 16.30 23.45
CA ALA A 276 15.02 16.81 24.83
C ALA A 276 13.96 16.23 25.79
N LYS A 277 12.76 15.89 25.33
CA LYS A 277 11.70 15.30 26.17
C LYS A 277 11.93 13.81 26.47
N PHE A 278 12.84 13.16 25.76
CA PHE A 278 13.14 11.74 25.98
C PHE A 278 13.79 11.47 27.35
N ALA A 279 14.46 12.47 27.91
CA ALA A 279 15.05 12.36 29.26
C ALA A 279 13.97 11.98 30.30
N ASP A 280 12.80 12.58 30.20
CA ASP A 280 11.68 12.43 31.16
C ASP A 280 10.65 11.37 30.71
N THR A 281 10.84 10.76 29.53
CA THR A 281 9.92 9.77 28.95
C THR A 281 10.62 8.41 28.87
N GLY A 282 9.88 7.31 29.01
CA GLY A 282 10.39 5.93 28.82
C GLY A 282 9.62 5.19 27.75
N TYR A 283 10.18 4.05 27.32
CA TYR A 283 9.59 3.17 26.31
C TYR A 283 8.13 2.81 26.64
N ASP A 284 7.87 2.34 27.87
CA ASP A 284 6.53 1.85 28.25
C ASP A 284 5.47 2.97 28.24
N ALA A 285 5.82 4.19 28.60
CA ALA A 285 4.91 5.33 28.53
C ALA A 285 4.57 5.72 27.08
N LEU A 286 5.55 5.71 26.19
CA LEU A 286 5.35 5.95 24.75
C LEU A 286 4.51 4.84 24.11
N LEU A 287 4.76 3.58 24.46
CA LEU A 287 3.97 2.45 24.00
C LEU A 287 2.52 2.55 24.43
N ALA A 288 2.27 2.89 25.71
CA ALA A 288 0.91 3.04 26.24
C ALA A 288 0.11 4.15 25.53
N ALA A 289 0.76 5.26 25.20
CA ALA A 289 0.15 6.35 24.42
C ALA A 289 -0.19 5.87 22.99
N SER A 290 0.72 5.19 22.31
CA SER A 290 0.51 4.60 21.00
C SER A 290 -0.58 3.53 21.00
N ALA A 291 -0.56 2.61 21.97
CA ALA A 291 -1.57 1.55 22.12
C ALA A 291 -2.98 2.10 22.30
N LYS A 292 -3.14 3.25 22.95
CA LYS A 292 -4.44 3.93 23.07
C LYS A 292 -4.97 4.38 21.69
N LYS A 293 -4.10 4.82 20.79
CA LYS A 293 -4.49 5.19 19.42
C LYS A 293 -4.86 3.94 18.60
N TRP A 294 -4.10 2.87 18.77
CA TRP A 294 -4.45 1.57 18.17
C TRP A 294 -5.81 1.08 18.65
N ALA A 295 -6.08 1.13 19.95
CA ALA A 295 -7.38 0.72 20.49
C ALA A 295 -8.55 1.53 19.91
N ALA A 296 -8.35 2.84 19.71
CA ALA A 296 -9.35 3.70 19.07
C ALA A 296 -9.55 3.32 17.59
N TYR A 297 -8.47 3.01 16.86
CA TYR A 297 -8.55 2.51 15.49
C TYR A 297 -9.33 1.19 15.42
N TRP A 298 -8.97 0.19 16.21
CA TRP A 298 -9.62 -1.12 16.20
C TRP A 298 -11.10 -1.05 16.60
N ALA A 299 -11.48 -0.14 17.50
CA ALA A 299 -12.88 0.04 17.88
C ALA A 299 -13.79 0.47 16.72
N GLU A 300 -13.24 1.17 15.72
CA GLU A 300 -13.98 1.65 14.55
C GLU A 300 -13.76 0.81 13.29
N GLN A 301 -12.56 0.20 13.13
CA GLN A 301 -12.12 -0.37 11.86
C GLN A 301 -12.00 -1.90 11.85
N ASP A 302 -12.11 -2.58 13.01
CA ASP A 302 -12.02 -4.05 13.05
C ASP A 302 -13.12 -4.70 12.21
N VAL A 303 -12.73 -5.69 11.43
CA VAL A 303 -13.64 -6.61 10.74
C VAL A 303 -13.57 -7.95 11.45
N GLN A 304 -14.64 -8.30 12.14
CA GLN A 304 -14.73 -9.51 12.93
C GLN A 304 -15.20 -10.67 12.06
N ILE A 305 -14.47 -11.77 12.08
CA ILE A 305 -14.78 -13.00 11.35
C ILE A 305 -14.83 -14.14 12.37
N GLU A 306 -15.95 -14.83 12.45
CA GLU A 306 -16.08 -16.09 13.18
C GLU A 306 -16.04 -17.23 12.17
N SER A 307 -14.89 -17.90 12.09
CA SER A 307 -14.57 -18.96 11.13
C SER A 307 -14.01 -20.17 11.81
N ASP A 308 -14.11 -21.34 11.18
CA ASP A 308 -13.48 -22.59 11.63
C ASP A 308 -11.94 -22.54 11.49
N ASP A 309 -11.40 -21.63 10.65
CA ASP A 309 -9.97 -21.39 10.48
C ASP A 309 -9.58 -20.01 11.06
N SER A 310 -8.82 -20.03 12.14
CA SER A 310 -8.37 -18.79 12.81
C SER A 310 -7.46 -17.92 11.94
N PHE A 311 -6.91 -18.45 10.86
CA PHE A 311 -6.11 -17.70 9.92
C PHE A 311 -6.95 -16.71 9.10
N ASP A 312 -8.24 -17.00 8.85
CA ASP A 312 -9.16 -16.11 8.17
C ASP A 312 -9.26 -14.75 8.90
N GLN A 313 -9.39 -14.78 10.23
CA GLN A 313 -9.44 -13.56 11.05
C GLN A 313 -8.07 -12.87 11.15
N LEU A 314 -6.99 -13.63 11.31
CA LEU A 314 -5.65 -13.05 11.42
C LEU A 314 -5.27 -12.33 10.11
N GLY A 315 -5.52 -12.94 8.95
CA GLY A 315 -5.23 -12.35 7.65
C GLY A 315 -6.00 -11.04 7.43
N MET A 316 -7.26 -10.96 7.85
CA MET A 316 -8.04 -9.72 7.83
C MET A 316 -7.40 -8.64 8.71
N ARG A 317 -7.06 -8.95 9.96
CA ARG A 317 -6.43 -7.98 10.87
C ARG A 317 -5.06 -7.55 10.42
N PHE A 318 -4.29 -8.44 9.83
CA PHE A 318 -3.02 -8.11 9.19
C PHE A 318 -3.20 -7.08 8.06
N ALA A 319 -4.20 -7.28 7.21
CA ALA A 319 -4.52 -6.33 6.15
C ALA A 319 -4.92 -4.96 6.73
N LEU A 320 -5.82 -4.92 7.72
CA LEU A 320 -6.26 -3.68 8.38
C LEU A 320 -5.10 -2.95 9.09
N TYR A 321 -4.18 -3.70 9.73
CA TYR A 321 -2.98 -3.13 10.34
C TYR A 321 -2.14 -2.38 9.30
N HIS A 322 -1.84 -3.03 8.16
CA HIS A 322 -1.04 -2.42 7.10
C HIS A 322 -1.77 -1.27 6.41
N LEU A 323 -3.09 -1.35 6.18
CA LEU A 323 -3.90 -0.25 5.68
C LEU A 323 -3.83 0.98 6.59
N ASN A 324 -3.73 0.79 7.91
CA ASN A 324 -3.59 1.90 8.85
C ASN A 324 -2.23 2.58 8.78
N ILE A 325 -1.15 1.81 8.66
CA ILE A 325 0.23 2.34 8.74
C ILE A 325 0.79 2.87 7.41
N MET A 326 0.11 2.65 6.28
CA MET A 326 0.62 3.05 4.97
C MET A 326 0.14 4.42 4.48
N ILE A 327 -0.81 5.06 5.18
CA ILE A 327 -1.43 6.31 4.74
C ILE A 327 -1.09 7.50 5.65
N LYS A 328 -0.63 8.60 5.07
CA LYS A 328 -0.54 9.91 5.72
C LYS A 328 -1.85 10.67 5.49
N ARG A 329 -2.73 10.63 6.51
CA ARG A 329 -4.13 11.09 6.40
C ARG A 329 -4.31 12.60 6.19
N ASP A 330 -3.36 13.39 6.56
CA ASP A 330 -3.41 14.86 6.57
C ASP A 330 -2.44 15.52 5.58
N ASP A 331 -1.84 14.74 4.66
CA ASP A 331 -0.95 15.25 3.61
C ASP A 331 -1.39 14.80 2.21
N ASP A 332 -2.07 15.68 1.47
CA ASP A 332 -2.52 15.44 0.11
C ASP A 332 -1.43 15.71 -0.96
N ARG A 333 -0.16 15.80 -0.55
CA ARG A 333 0.99 15.90 -1.45
C ARG A 333 1.60 14.53 -1.77
N VAL A 334 1.08 13.46 -1.18
CA VAL A 334 1.61 12.11 -1.33
C VAL A 334 0.48 11.10 -1.51
N GLY A 335 0.75 10.06 -2.32
CA GLY A 335 -0.09 8.88 -2.45
C GLY A 335 0.43 7.70 -1.64
N ILE A 336 -0.22 6.55 -1.79
CA ILE A 336 0.24 5.29 -1.22
C ILE A 336 1.03 4.53 -2.29
N GLY A 337 2.25 4.11 -1.95
CA GLY A 337 3.06 3.28 -2.84
C GLY A 337 2.59 1.82 -2.86
N ALA A 338 2.89 1.09 -3.95
CA ALA A 338 2.49 -0.32 -4.14
C ALA A 338 3.01 -1.27 -3.03
N LYS A 339 4.04 -0.86 -2.28
CA LYS A 339 4.60 -1.61 -1.13
C LYS A 339 4.35 -0.93 0.23
N GLY A 340 3.48 0.07 0.31
CA GLY A 340 3.05 0.69 1.56
C GLY A 340 4.19 1.19 2.46
N MET A 341 5.31 1.65 1.91
CA MET A 341 6.53 2.06 2.61
C MET A 341 7.21 0.94 3.43
N THR A 342 6.91 -0.32 3.19
CA THR A 342 7.54 -1.44 3.91
C THR A 342 8.74 -2.04 3.16
N GLY A 343 9.15 -1.43 2.06
CA GLY A 343 10.29 -1.81 1.25
C GLY A 343 10.44 -0.94 0.00
N GLU A 344 11.48 -1.19 -0.78
CA GLU A 344 11.83 -0.42 -1.98
C GLU A 344 11.16 -0.91 -3.28
N GLY A 345 10.35 -1.99 -3.21
CA GLY A 345 9.68 -2.50 -4.39
C GLY A 345 8.81 -1.44 -5.03
N TYR A 346 8.82 -1.40 -6.36
CA TYR A 346 8.19 -0.35 -7.17
C TYR A 346 8.61 1.07 -6.76
N LYS A 347 9.82 1.21 -6.20
CA LYS A 347 10.44 2.51 -5.88
C LYS A 347 9.60 3.45 -5.00
N GLY A 348 8.59 2.91 -4.30
CA GLY A 348 7.64 3.67 -3.50
C GLY A 348 6.60 4.46 -4.31
N HIS A 349 6.46 4.17 -5.60
CA HIS A 349 5.52 4.85 -6.50
C HIS A 349 4.07 4.47 -6.22
N SER A 350 3.18 5.43 -6.48
CA SER A 350 1.73 5.23 -6.48
C SER A 350 1.26 4.81 -7.87
N PHE A 351 0.34 3.84 -7.89
CA PHE A 351 -0.27 3.25 -9.09
C PHE A 351 -1.80 3.35 -9.03
N TRP A 352 -2.50 2.62 -9.90
CA TRP A 352 -3.94 2.43 -9.87
C TRP A 352 -4.43 1.62 -8.64
N ASP A 353 -3.49 1.03 -7.89
CA ASP A 353 -3.73 0.35 -6.61
C ASP A 353 -4.60 1.19 -5.68
N THR A 354 -4.34 2.50 -5.68
CA THR A 354 -5.05 3.46 -4.83
C THR A 354 -6.54 3.47 -5.15
N GLU A 355 -6.94 3.68 -6.39
CA GLU A 355 -8.33 3.88 -6.78
C GLU A 355 -9.13 2.59 -6.75
N MET A 356 -8.56 1.50 -7.27
CA MET A 356 -9.28 0.25 -7.47
C MET A 356 -9.30 -0.66 -6.26
N PHE A 357 -8.20 -0.66 -5.47
CA PHE A 357 -8.04 -1.64 -4.40
C PHE A 357 -8.07 -1.03 -3.00
N LEU A 358 -7.48 0.14 -2.80
CA LEU A 358 -7.41 0.80 -1.49
C LEU A 358 -8.58 1.75 -1.23
N MET A 359 -9.00 2.51 -2.23
CA MET A 359 -10.05 3.52 -2.12
C MET A 359 -11.36 2.97 -1.55
N PRO A 360 -11.89 1.81 -1.96
CA PRO A 360 -13.13 1.28 -1.39
C PRO A 360 -13.09 1.12 0.13
N TYR A 361 -11.96 0.70 0.69
CA TYR A 361 -11.76 0.62 2.13
C TYR A 361 -11.81 2.01 2.79
N TYR A 362 -10.92 2.93 2.36
CA TYR A 362 -10.87 4.26 2.99
C TYR A 362 -12.18 5.02 2.81
N LEU A 363 -12.80 4.90 1.66
CA LEU A 363 -14.05 5.59 1.36
C LEU A 363 -15.17 5.22 2.35
N LEU A 364 -15.29 3.94 2.66
CA LEU A 364 -16.37 3.43 3.50
C LEU A 364 -15.99 3.36 4.99
N THR A 365 -14.74 3.63 5.36
CA THR A 365 -14.29 3.57 6.76
C THR A 365 -13.72 4.90 7.26
N ASP A 366 -13.03 5.66 6.40
CA ASP A 366 -12.38 6.94 6.67
C ASP A 366 -12.46 7.86 5.43
N PRO A 367 -13.66 8.45 5.13
CA PRO A 367 -13.83 9.30 3.96
C PRO A 367 -12.87 10.50 3.88
N ALA A 368 -12.35 10.95 5.03
CA ALA A 368 -11.35 12.02 5.04
C ALA A 368 -10.00 11.56 4.45
N ALA A 369 -9.61 10.32 4.75
CA ALA A 369 -8.43 9.69 4.13
C ALA A 369 -8.62 9.52 2.61
N ALA A 370 -9.80 9.06 2.17
CA ALA A 370 -10.14 8.98 0.75
C ALA A 370 -10.04 10.34 0.05
N LYS A 371 -10.56 11.41 0.69
CA LYS A 371 -10.43 12.80 0.20
C LYS A 371 -8.96 13.23 0.05
N THR A 372 -8.09 12.84 0.98
CA THR A 372 -6.66 13.14 0.91
C THR A 372 -6.00 12.46 -0.28
N LEU A 373 -6.30 11.20 -0.55
CA LEU A 373 -5.77 10.46 -1.71
C LEU A 373 -6.23 11.07 -3.04
N LEU A 374 -7.49 11.46 -3.16
CA LEU A 374 -7.98 12.19 -4.34
C LEU A 374 -7.40 13.61 -4.42
N GLY A 375 -7.11 14.23 -3.29
CA GLY A 375 -6.36 15.49 -3.22
C GLY A 375 -4.97 15.38 -3.82
N TYR A 376 -4.28 14.26 -3.57
CA TYR A 376 -2.99 13.94 -4.22
C TYR A 376 -3.14 13.88 -5.75
N ARG A 377 -4.15 13.20 -6.27
CA ARG A 377 -4.40 13.15 -7.73
C ARG A 377 -4.65 14.53 -8.31
N TRP A 378 -5.44 15.36 -7.62
CA TRP A 378 -5.67 16.73 -8.06
C TRP A 378 -4.38 17.57 -8.07
N ARG A 379 -3.53 17.45 -7.05
CA ARG A 379 -2.24 18.11 -7.01
C ARG A 379 -1.25 17.60 -8.06
N SER A 380 -1.44 16.37 -8.53
CA SER A 380 -0.60 15.75 -9.57
C SER A 380 -1.01 16.14 -11.01
N LEU A 381 -2.05 16.99 -11.19
CA LEU A 381 -2.44 17.49 -12.51
C LEU A 381 -1.27 18.08 -13.33
N PRO A 382 -0.32 18.86 -12.76
CA PRO A 382 0.83 19.35 -13.52
C PRO A 382 1.65 18.22 -14.17
N GLY A 383 1.91 17.13 -13.46
CA GLY A 383 2.58 15.94 -14.00
C GLY A 383 1.76 15.24 -15.07
N ALA A 384 0.43 15.16 -14.89
CA ALA A 384 -0.48 14.57 -15.86
C ALA A 384 -0.59 15.40 -17.16
N PHE A 385 -0.62 16.73 -17.05
CA PHE A 385 -0.57 17.61 -18.22
C PHE A 385 0.75 17.49 -18.98
N LYS A 386 1.87 17.41 -18.25
CA LYS A 386 3.19 17.18 -18.85
C LYS A 386 3.19 15.89 -19.66
N LYS A 387 2.76 14.76 -19.07
CA LYS A 387 2.71 13.47 -19.76
C LYS A 387 1.77 13.51 -20.98
N ALA A 388 0.60 14.13 -20.87
CA ALA A 388 -0.33 14.30 -21.99
C ALA A 388 0.35 15.06 -23.16
N SER A 389 0.97 16.19 -22.87
CA SER A 389 1.67 17.02 -23.86
C SER A 389 2.84 16.29 -24.53
N GLU A 390 3.65 15.57 -23.77
CA GLU A 390 4.77 14.77 -24.28
C GLU A 390 4.31 13.65 -25.22
N ASN A 391 3.08 13.17 -25.06
CA ASN A 391 2.46 12.13 -25.89
C ASN A 391 1.53 12.71 -27.00
N GLY A 392 1.43 14.04 -27.13
CA GLY A 392 0.63 14.70 -28.15
C GLY A 392 -0.87 14.73 -27.84
N TYR A 393 -1.28 14.56 -26.58
CA TYR A 393 -2.67 14.59 -26.12
C TYR A 393 -2.98 15.89 -25.35
N GLN A 394 -4.27 16.13 -25.13
CA GLN A 394 -4.79 17.23 -24.32
C GLN A 394 -5.22 16.73 -22.94
N GLY A 395 -5.53 17.66 -22.02
CA GLY A 395 -6.06 17.30 -20.69
C GLY A 395 -5.04 16.58 -19.83
N ALA A 396 -5.53 15.73 -18.90
CA ALA A 396 -4.72 15.05 -17.93
C ALA A 396 -4.56 13.55 -18.24
N MET A 397 -3.41 13.17 -18.79
CA MET A 397 -2.95 11.79 -18.90
C MET A 397 -2.13 11.45 -17.66
N PHE A 398 -2.73 10.79 -16.68
CA PHE A 398 -2.01 10.44 -15.46
C PHE A 398 -0.90 9.42 -15.72
N PRO A 399 0.26 9.55 -15.05
CA PRO A 399 1.33 8.56 -15.10
C PRO A 399 0.86 7.20 -14.61
N TRP A 400 1.42 6.12 -15.19
CA TRP A 400 1.24 4.79 -14.64
C TRP A 400 1.85 4.69 -13.25
N GLU A 401 3.09 5.15 -13.12
CA GLU A 401 3.79 5.30 -11.84
C GLU A 401 3.98 6.78 -11.50
N SER A 402 3.62 7.16 -10.26
CA SER A 402 3.69 8.55 -9.78
C SER A 402 4.56 8.67 -8.53
N ALA A 403 5.41 9.72 -8.47
CA ALA A 403 6.22 10.11 -7.31
C ALA A 403 5.96 11.57 -6.92
N TRP A 404 6.81 12.54 -7.34
CA TRP A 404 6.51 13.94 -7.14
C TRP A 404 5.32 14.40 -7.99
N LEU A 405 4.62 15.42 -7.54
CA LEU A 405 3.39 15.94 -8.15
C LEU A 405 3.56 16.46 -9.60
N ASP A 406 4.78 16.79 -9.97
CA ASP A 406 5.15 17.44 -11.24
C ASP A 406 6.13 16.62 -12.11
N ASP A 407 6.53 15.44 -11.66
CA ASP A 407 7.47 14.60 -12.43
C ASP A 407 6.89 14.13 -13.77
N GLY A 408 5.60 13.85 -13.83
CA GLY A 408 5.01 13.08 -14.93
C GLY A 408 5.27 11.59 -14.75
N GLU A 409 5.58 10.87 -15.83
CA GLU A 409 5.84 9.43 -15.79
C GLU A 409 7.17 9.13 -15.12
N VAL A 410 7.14 8.21 -14.13
CA VAL A 410 8.33 7.74 -13.42
C VAL A 410 8.53 6.22 -13.52
N THR A 411 7.76 5.53 -14.35
CA THR A 411 8.04 4.12 -14.67
C THR A 411 9.44 4.00 -15.28
N PRO A 412 10.29 3.11 -14.79
CA PRO A 412 11.57 2.84 -15.41
C PRO A 412 11.40 2.42 -16.87
N LEU A 413 12.22 2.98 -17.77
CA LEU A 413 12.12 2.66 -19.21
C LEU A 413 12.51 1.20 -19.51
N TYR A 414 13.34 0.61 -18.67
CA TYR A 414 13.86 -0.74 -18.84
C TYR A 414 13.90 -1.49 -17.51
N CYS A 415 13.60 -2.78 -17.55
CA CYS A 415 13.68 -3.67 -16.40
C CYS A 415 14.52 -4.90 -16.77
N GLY A 416 15.69 -5.06 -16.14
CA GLY A 416 16.58 -6.18 -16.36
C GLY A 416 17.10 -6.30 -17.81
N ALA A 417 17.61 -7.47 -18.16
CA ALA A 417 18.05 -7.80 -19.49
C ALA A 417 17.40 -9.11 -19.93
N ASP A 418 16.98 -9.16 -21.19
CA ASP A 418 16.56 -10.39 -21.83
C ASP A 418 17.73 -11.39 -21.84
N ILE A 419 17.53 -12.54 -21.23
CA ILE A 419 18.59 -13.53 -21.01
C ILE A 419 19.10 -14.19 -22.30
N VAL A 420 18.33 -14.11 -23.38
CA VAL A 420 18.69 -14.70 -24.70
C VAL A 420 19.45 -13.67 -25.53
N THR A 421 18.98 -12.43 -25.58
CA THR A 421 19.54 -11.38 -26.45
C THR A 421 20.56 -10.50 -25.75
N GLY A 422 20.58 -10.48 -24.40
CA GLY A 422 21.39 -9.59 -23.59
C GLY A 422 20.97 -8.12 -23.65
N LYS A 423 19.84 -7.80 -24.33
CA LYS A 423 19.33 -6.43 -24.43
C LYS A 423 18.43 -6.10 -23.25
N SER A 424 18.43 -4.83 -22.83
CA SER A 424 17.50 -4.36 -21.82
C SER A 424 16.05 -4.55 -22.28
N SER A 425 15.21 -5.14 -21.42
CA SER A 425 13.78 -5.34 -21.67
C SER A 425 13.02 -4.03 -21.45
N PRO A 426 12.30 -3.49 -22.46
CA PRO A 426 11.53 -2.27 -22.28
C PRO A 426 10.36 -2.52 -21.32
N VAL A 427 10.06 -1.53 -20.47
CA VAL A 427 8.85 -1.52 -19.66
C VAL A 427 7.79 -0.69 -20.38
N LEU A 428 6.76 -1.35 -20.87
CA LEU A 428 5.76 -0.74 -21.75
C LEU A 428 4.63 -0.06 -20.96
N THR A 429 4.44 -0.42 -19.69
CA THR A 429 3.31 0.06 -18.87
C THR A 429 3.27 1.58 -18.76
N GLY A 430 4.38 2.24 -18.46
CA GLY A 430 4.46 3.71 -18.46
C GLY A 430 4.13 4.37 -19.80
N MET A 431 4.23 3.64 -20.92
CA MET A 431 4.01 4.17 -22.27
C MET A 431 2.56 3.97 -22.74
N ILE A 432 2.01 2.76 -22.57
CA ILE A 432 0.74 2.37 -23.19
C ILE A 432 -0.31 1.80 -22.22
N GLU A 433 -0.04 1.69 -20.91
CA GLU A 433 -1.03 1.36 -19.90
C GLU A 433 -1.68 2.65 -19.38
N GLN A 434 -2.80 3.01 -19.99
CA GLN A 434 -3.38 4.37 -19.89
C GLN A 434 -4.66 4.42 -19.05
N HIS A 435 -5.23 3.26 -18.70
CA HIS A 435 -6.52 3.19 -18.01
C HIS A 435 -6.51 3.87 -16.64
N ILE A 436 -5.35 4.01 -15.98
CA ILE A 436 -5.22 4.71 -14.70
C ILE A 436 -5.89 6.10 -14.68
N SER A 437 -5.91 6.82 -15.81
CA SER A 437 -6.60 8.10 -15.90
C SER A 437 -8.11 7.96 -15.71
N ALA A 438 -8.71 6.90 -16.29
CA ALA A 438 -10.13 6.61 -16.11
C ALA A 438 -10.45 6.02 -14.74
N ASP A 439 -9.51 5.26 -14.16
CA ASP A 439 -9.60 4.71 -12.79
C ASP A 439 -9.72 5.83 -11.76
N ILE A 440 -8.96 6.92 -11.94
CA ILE A 440 -9.04 8.11 -11.10
C ILE A 440 -10.41 8.78 -11.23
N ALA A 441 -10.96 8.88 -12.45
CA ALA A 441 -12.31 9.42 -12.64
C ALA A 441 -13.38 8.57 -11.93
N TRP A 442 -13.24 7.25 -11.99
CA TRP A 442 -14.09 6.32 -11.24
C TRP A 442 -13.97 6.55 -9.72
N GLY A 443 -12.76 6.67 -9.19
CA GLY A 443 -12.51 6.97 -7.77
C GLY A 443 -13.12 8.28 -7.31
N VAL A 444 -13.01 9.36 -8.11
CA VAL A 444 -13.63 10.68 -7.83
C VAL A 444 -15.15 10.58 -7.76
N TRP A 445 -15.75 9.89 -8.73
CA TRP A 445 -17.21 9.74 -8.77
C TRP A 445 -17.73 8.87 -7.64
N LEU A 446 -17.05 7.77 -7.34
CA LEU A 446 -17.37 6.88 -6.23
C LEU A 446 -17.32 7.62 -4.89
N TYR A 447 -16.28 8.45 -4.68
CA TYR A 447 -16.18 9.31 -3.50
C TYR A 447 -17.37 10.26 -3.38
N TYR A 448 -17.74 10.90 -4.48
CA TYR A 448 -18.90 11.80 -4.49
C TYR A 448 -20.21 11.07 -4.18
N GLN A 449 -20.42 9.90 -4.76
CA GLN A 449 -21.61 9.07 -4.48
C GLN A 449 -21.70 8.68 -3.00
N ALA A 450 -20.59 8.29 -2.40
CA ALA A 450 -20.56 7.81 -1.02
C ALA A 450 -20.65 8.94 0.02
N THR A 451 -20.21 10.14 -0.32
CA THR A 451 -20.10 11.26 0.64
C THR A 451 -21.09 12.39 0.39
N GLY A 452 -21.39 12.69 -0.87
CA GLY A 452 -22.11 13.89 -1.28
C GLY A 452 -21.30 15.18 -1.03
N ASP A 453 -19.97 15.13 -1.03
CA ASP A 453 -19.08 16.26 -0.73
C ASP A 453 -19.04 17.26 -1.90
N ASP A 454 -20.02 18.16 -1.92
CA ASP A 454 -20.11 19.24 -2.90
C ASP A 454 -18.92 20.23 -2.82
N ASP A 455 -18.30 20.43 -1.65
CA ASP A 455 -17.10 21.28 -1.51
C ASP A 455 -15.90 20.69 -2.25
N PHE A 456 -15.69 19.37 -2.13
CA PHE A 456 -14.65 18.68 -2.88
C PHE A 456 -14.89 18.77 -4.39
N MET A 457 -16.12 18.53 -4.85
CA MET A 457 -16.46 18.63 -6.27
C MET A 457 -16.25 20.05 -6.79
N ASN A 458 -16.71 21.05 -6.06
CA ASN A 458 -16.57 22.48 -6.45
C ASN A 458 -15.11 22.94 -6.55
N ARG A 459 -14.23 22.44 -5.70
CA ARG A 459 -12.82 22.88 -5.65
C ARG A 459 -11.87 22.02 -6.47
N ARG A 460 -12.14 20.73 -6.65
CA ARG A 460 -11.18 19.75 -7.17
C ARG A 460 -11.79 18.70 -8.09
N GLY A 461 -12.90 18.09 -7.70
CA GLY A 461 -13.46 16.92 -8.37
C GLY A 461 -13.91 17.21 -9.79
N CYS A 462 -14.62 18.35 -10.03
CA CYS A 462 -15.04 18.72 -11.37
C CYS A 462 -13.85 18.97 -12.31
N GLU A 463 -12.78 19.61 -11.82
CA GLU A 463 -11.55 19.82 -12.60
C GLU A 463 -10.89 18.50 -12.98
N LEU A 464 -10.74 17.58 -12.02
CA LEU A 464 -10.19 16.24 -12.30
C LEU A 464 -10.98 15.51 -13.38
N LEU A 465 -12.31 15.44 -13.26
CA LEU A 465 -13.17 14.74 -14.22
C LEU A 465 -13.10 15.36 -15.61
N ILE A 466 -13.10 16.68 -15.69
CA ILE A 466 -13.04 17.39 -16.98
C ILE A 466 -11.69 17.22 -17.66
N GLU A 467 -10.60 17.34 -16.93
CA GLU A 467 -9.26 17.21 -17.51
C GLU A 467 -8.95 15.77 -17.96
N ILE A 468 -9.43 14.78 -17.21
CA ILE A 468 -9.35 13.36 -17.59
C ILE A 468 -10.19 13.10 -18.86
N ALA A 469 -11.41 13.64 -18.92
CA ALA A 469 -12.27 13.46 -20.08
C ALA A 469 -11.69 14.15 -21.33
N ARG A 470 -11.03 15.30 -21.18
CA ARG A 470 -10.31 15.98 -22.28
C ARG A 470 -9.14 15.13 -22.81
N PHE A 471 -8.42 14.44 -21.90
CA PHE A 471 -7.41 13.46 -22.34
C PHE A 471 -8.05 12.37 -23.20
N TRP A 472 -9.07 11.70 -22.71
CA TRP A 472 -9.70 10.62 -23.45
C TRP A 472 -10.36 11.10 -24.75
N ALA A 473 -10.95 12.30 -24.77
CA ALA A 473 -11.49 12.89 -25.99
C ALA A 473 -10.41 13.11 -27.06
N SER A 474 -9.19 13.47 -26.65
CA SER A 474 -8.06 13.62 -27.58
C SER A 474 -7.38 12.30 -27.95
N ARG A 475 -7.59 11.24 -27.13
CA ARG A 475 -6.93 9.93 -27.28
C ARG A 475 -7.68 8.97 -28.23
N VAL A 476 -8.99 9.01 -28.23
CA VAL A 476 -9.80 8.11 -29.06
C VAL A 476 -9.60 8.39 -30.55
N GLU A 477 -9.47 7.34 -31.35
CA GLU A 477 -9.08 7.38 -32.77
C GLU A 477 -10.30 7.08 -33.66
N TRP A 478 -10.69 8.02 -34.52
CA TRP A 478 -11.79 7.82 -35.47
C TRP A 478 -11.41 6.80 -36.53
N GLN A 479 -12.33 5.88 -36.84
CA GLN A 479 -12.20 4.89 -37.91
C GLN A 479 -13.28 5.12 -38.96
N ASP A 480 -12.87 5.49 -40.19
CA ASP A 480 -13.79 5.82 -41.29
C ASP A 480 -14.58 4.62 -41.78
N ASP A 481 -14.00 3.42 -41.74
CA ASP A 481 -14.61 2.16 -42.21
C ASP A 481 -15.73 1.68 -41.29
N THR A 482 -15.58 1.84 -39.99
CA THR A 482 -16.54 1.41 -38.97
C THR A 482 -17.41 2.53 -38.40
N GLN A 483 -17.11 3.79 -38.76
CA GLN A 483 -17.82 5.00 -38.27
C GLN A 483 -17.89 5.06 -36.74
N ARG A 484 -16.78 4.71 -36.06
CA ARG A 484 -16.68 4.69 -34.62
C ARG A 484 -15.29 5.13 -34.14
N TYR A 485 -15.19 5.49 -32.86
CA TYR A 485 -13.92 5.71 -32.19
C TYR A 485 -13.38 4.38 -31.60
N GLU A 486 -12.09 4.16 -31.73
CA GLU A 486 -11.36 3.03 -31.17
C GLU A 486 -10.21 3.51 -30.30
N ILE A 487 -9.77 2.67 -29.34
CA ILE A 487 -8.57 2.86 -28.54
C ILE A 487 -7.60 1.73 -28.90
N LYS A 488 -6.53 2.08 -29.60
CA LYS A 488 -5.57 1.13 -30.12
C LYS A 488 -4.25 1.18 -29.36
N ASN A 489 -3.51 0.07 -29.44
CA ASN A 489 -2.15 -0.01 -28.93
C ASN A 489 -2.05 0.34 -27.45
N VAL A 490 -2.76 -0.41 -26.61
CA VAL A 490 -2.75 -0.26 -25.14
C VAL A 490 -2.35 -1.55 -24.45
N ILE A 491 -2.08 -1.45 -23.15
CA ILE A 491 -2.12 -2.54 -22.17
C ILE A 491 -3.35 -2.29 -21.31
N GLY A 492 -4.18 -3.32 -21.13
CA GLY A 492 -5.27 -3.33 -20.12
C GLY A 492 -4.77 -3.85 -18.78
N PRO A 493 -5.67 -4.08 -17.80
CA PRO A 493 -5.29 -4.68 -16.52
C PRO A 493 -4.54 -6.02 -16.64
N ASP A 494 -4.79 -6.81 -17.69
CA ASP A 494 -4.04 -8.04 -18.00
C ASP A 494 -2.72 -7.71 -18.72
N GLU A 495 -1.66 -7.49 -17.97
CA GLU A 495 -0.33 -7.15 -18.48
C GLU A 495 0.37 -8.30 -19.26
N TYR A 496 -0.23 -9.49 -19.37
CA TYR A 496 0.25 -10.52 -20.32
C TYR A 496 -0.10 -10.19 -21.76
N LYS A 497 -0.88 -9.13 -21.98
CA LYS A 497 -1.34 -8.66 -23.27
C LYS A 497 -0.90 -7.21 -23.50
N ASP A 498 0.13 -7.03 -24.30
CA ASP A 498 0.58 -5.71 -24.74
C ASP A 498 0.16 -5.42 -26.19
N HIS A 499 0.21 -4.13 -26.58
CA HIS A 499 -0.13 -3.67 -27.93
C HIS A 499 -1.51 -4.15 -28.42
N VAL A 500 -2.49 -4.23 -27.49
CA VAL A 500 -3.85 -4.66 -27.86
C VAL A 500 -4.74 -3.49 -28.27
N ASP A 501 -5.78 -3.80 -29.05
CA ASP A 501 -6.78 -2.83 -29.46
C ASP A 501 -8.08 -3.07 -28.71
N ASN A 502 -8.74 -1.95 -28.36
CA ASN A 502 -10.08 -1.98 -27.77
C ASN A 502 -10.20 -2.90 -26.53
N ASN A 503 -9.29 -2.73 -25.57
CA ASN A 503 -9.43 -3.40 -24.29
C ASN A 503 -10.76 -2.98 -23.62
N ALA A 504 -11.55 -3.96 -23.19
CA ALA A 504 -12.88 -3.73 -22.65
C ALA A 504 -12.86 -2.82 -21.43
N PHE A 505 -12.00 -3.10 -20.44
CA PHE A 505 -11.86 -2.29 -19.23
C PHE A 505 -11.55 -0.83 -19.58
N THR A 506 -10.54 -0.59 -20.41
CA THR A 506 -10.15 0.75 -20.86
C THR A 506 -11.26 1.49 -21.57
N ASN A 507 -11.96 0.82 -22.52
CA ASN A 507 -12.98 1.48 -23.34
C ASN A 507 -14.24 1.83 -22.52
N TYR A 508 -14.72 0.93 -21.66
CA TYR A 508 -15.89 1.19 -20.81
C TYR A 508 -15.59 2.30 -19.77
N LEU A 509 -14.42 2.30 -19.13
CA LEU A 509 -14.05 3.37 -18.20
C LEU A 509 -13.78 4.71 -18.89
N THR A 510 -13.29 4.69 -20.14
CA THR A 510 -13.19 5.92 -20.97
C THR A 510 -14.56 6.55 -21.18
N VAL A 511 -15.55 5.75 -21.58
CA VAL A 511 -16.93 6.23 -21.75
C VAL A 511 -17.49 6.74 -20.43
N PHE A 512 -17.26 6.02 -19.33
CA PHE A 512 -17.64 6.46 -17.99
C PHE A 512 -17.03 7.82 -17.61
N ALA A 513 -15.73 8.01 -17.84
CA ALA A 513 -15.07 9.27 -17.54
C ALA A 513 -15.65 10.46 -18.35
N MET A 514 -15.93 10.25 -19.64
CA MET A 514 -16.60 11.25 -20.48
C MET A 514 -18.02 11.56 -19.99
N GLU A 515 -18.77 10.54 -19.56
CA GLU A 515 -20.13 10.71 -19.04
C GLU A 515 -20.16 11.52 -17.75
N GLN A 516 -19.25 11.21 -16.81
CA GLN A 516 -19.22 11.95 -15.54
C GLN A 516 -18.78 13.39 -15.72
N ALA A 517 -17.85 13.66 -16.65
CA ALA A 517 -17.47 15.03 -17.00
C ALA A 517 -18.63 15.81 -17.65
N GLU A 518 -19.41 15.20 -18.56
CA GLU A 518 -20.62 15.81 -19.13
C GLU A 518 -21.65 16.13 -18.04
N ARG A 519 -21.88 15.21 -17.10
CA ARG A 519 -22.77 15.46 -15.93
C ARG A 519 -22.26 16.65 -15.10
N CYS A 520 -20.95 16.69 -14.81
CA CYS A 520 -20.36 17.83 -14.10
C CYS A 520 -20.57 19.15 -14.83
N ILE A 521 -20.33 19.21 -16.14
CA ILE A 521 -20.55 20.44 -16.93
C ILE A 521 -22.01 20.90 -16.82
N LYS A 522 -22.96 19.99 -16.86
CA LYS A 522 -24.39 20.29 -16.75
C LYS A 522 -24.78 20.80 -15.37
N ASP A 523 -24.23 20.21 -14.31
CA ASP A 523 -24.61 20.47 -12.92
C ASP A 523 -23.86 21.65 -12.30
N MET A 524 -22.61 21.94 -12.74
CA MET A 524 -21.74 22.99 -12.21
C MET A 524 -22.41 24.36 -12.06
N PRO A 525 -23.16 24.90 -13.05
CA PRO A 525 -23.73 26.23 -12.91
C PRO A 525 -24.63 26.41 -11.68
N THR A 526 -25.24 25.34 -11.21
CA THR A 526 -26.16 25.36 -10.07
C THR A 526 -25.59 24.77 -8.79
N ARG A 527 -24.78 23.71 -8.90
CA ARG A 527 -24.24 22.97 -7.73
C ARG A 527 -22.84 23.36 -7.37
N TRP A 528 -21.97 23.67 -8.37
CA TRP A 528 -20.55 23.91 -8.15
C TRP A 528 -20.07 25.15 -8.90
N PRO A 529 -20.60 26.35 -8.51
CA PRO A 529 -20.42 27.59 -9.28
C PRO A 529 -18.96 28.08 -9.35
N ASP A 530 -18.12 27.80 -8.34
CA ASP A 530 -16.70 28.22 -8.40
C ASP A 530 -15.92 27.38 -9.42
N ALA A 531 -16.21 26.07 -9.51
CA ALA A 531 -15.67 25.20 -10.55
C ALA A 531 -16.12 25.68 -11.94
N TYR A 532 -17.41 26.03 -12.08
CA TYR A 532 -17.95 26.57 -13.35
C TYR A 532 -17.23 27.84 -13.77
N ALA A 533 -17.12 28.83 -12.88
CA ALA A 533 -16.43 30.09 -13.17
C ALA A 533 -14.97 29.84 -13.60
N LYS A 534 -14.20 29.07 -12.79
CA LYS A 534 -12.80 28.75 -13.09
C LYS A 534 -12.63 28.07 -14.45
N LEU A 535 -13.44 27.07 -14.75
CA LEU A 535 -13.29 26.25 -15.96
C LEU A 535 -13.84 26.94 -17.20
N SER A 536 -14.87 27.79 -17.07
CA SER A 536 -15.39 28.63 -18.17
C SER A 536 -14.40 29.68 -18.64
N ASP A 537 -13.49 30.15 -17.77
CA ASP A 537 -12.41 31.07 -18.17
C ASP A 537 -11.38 30.38 -19.08
N SER A 538 -11.27 29.04 -18.97
CA SER A 538 -10.28 28.25 -19.71
C SER A 538 -10.88 27.56 -20.95
N TYR A 539 -12.17 27.21 -20.90
CA TYR A 539 -12.81 26.36 -21.92
C TYR A 539 -14.22 26.80 -22.26
N ASP A 540 -14.61 26.60 -23.54
CA ASP A 540 -16.02 26.56 -23.90
C ASP A 540 -16.63 25.26 -23.43
N LEU A 541 -17.19 25.27 -22.25
CA LEU A 541 -17.78 24.09 -21.61
C LEU A 541 -18.97 23.50 -22.39
N ASN A 542 -19.72 24.32 -23.12
CA ASN A 542 -20.82 23.84 -23.95
C ASN A 542 -20.32 23.06 -25.17
N ALA A 543 -19.29 23.57 -25.82
CA ALA A 543 -18.63 22.90 -26.93
C ALA A 543 -17.98 21.58 -26.46
N LEU A 544 -17.31 21.59 -25.29
CA LEU A 544 -16.73 20.41 -24.71
C LEU A 544 -17.79 19.34 -24.38
N ALA A 545 -18.91 19.73 -23.75
CA ALA A 545 -20.00 18.80 -23.47
C ALA A 545 -20.55 18.15 -24.73
N ALA A 546 -20.74 18.94 -25.83
CA ALA A 546 -21.18 18.41 -27.11
C ALA A 546 -20.16 17.44 -27.74
N GLU A 547 -18.86 17.72 -27.63
CA GLU A 547 -17.79 16.84 -28.08
C GLU A 547 -17.79 15.52 -27.29
N LEU A 548 -17.87 15.57 -25.95
CA LEU A 548 -17.91 14.40 -25.09
C LEU A 548 -19.14 13.54 -25.39
N GLN A 549 -20.30 14.17 -25.58
CA GLN A 549 -21.54 13.46 -25.93
C GLN A 549 -21.43 12.74 -27.28
N ASP A 550 -20.87 13.39 -28.30
CA ASP A 550 -20.68 12.79 -29.62
C ASP A 550 -19.69 11.60 -29.56
N LYS A 551 -18.53 11.80 -28.92
CA LYS A 551 -17.47 10.79 -28.85
C LYS A 551 -17.87 9.57 -28.03
N LYS A 552 -18.41 9.75 -26.80
CA LYS A 552 -18.82 8.63 -25.95
C LYS A 552 -19.88 7.74 -26.61
N ALA A 553 -20.78 8.33 -27.40
CA ALA A 553 -21.79 7.58 -28.12
C ALA A 553 -21.23 6.71 -29.27
N LYS A 554 -20.01 6.97 -29.70
CA LYS A 554 -19.36 6.31 -30.83
C LYS A 554 -18.12 5.51 -30.46
N VAL A 555 -17.68 5.53 -29.20
CA VAL A 555 -16.58 4.67 -28.73
C VAL A 555 -17.03 3.21 -28.85
N TYR A 556 -16.17 2.40 -29.44
CA TYR A 556 -16.41 0.95 -29.53
C TYR A 556 -16.37 0.31 -28.13
N LEU A 557 -17.45 -0.35 -27.77
CA LEU A 557 -17.57 -1.14 -26.54
C LEU A 557 -17.69 -2.61 -26.89
N PRO A 558 -16.75 -3.48 -26.48
CA PRO A 558 -16.84 -4.91 -26.70
C PRO A 558 -18.16 -5.47 -26.14
N GLN A 559 -18.88 -6.25 -26.96
CA GLN A 559 -20.17 -6.85 -26.63
C GLN A 559 -20.08 -8.36 -26.56
N PRO A 560 -20.98 -9.06 -25.84
CA PRO A 560 -21.02 -10.51 -25.84
C PRO A 560 -21.16 -11.07 -27.26
N ASN A 561 -20.36 -12.08 -27.60
CA ASN A 561 -20.47 -12.83 -28.83
C ASN A 561 -21.66 -13.81 -28.79
N ALA A 562 -21.79 -14.70 -29.81
CA ALA A 562 -22.87 -15.68 -29.88
C ALA A 562 -22.89 -16.68 -28.71
N ASP A 563 -21.77 -16.90 -28.04
CA ASP A 563 -21.64 -17.75 -26.86
C ASP A 563 -21.88 -16.98 -25.55
N GLY A 564 -22.10 -15.67 -25.62
CA GLY A 564 -22.26 -14.78 -24.48
C GLY A 564 -20.94 -14.33 -23.86
N ILE A 565 -19.81 -14.51 -24.54
CA ILE A 565 -18.49 -14.11 -24.05
C ILE A 565 -18.13 -12.72 -24.59
N VAL A 566 -17.82 -11.80 -23.68
CA VAL A 566 -17.30 -10.46 -23.99
C VAL A 566 -15.79 -10.58 -24.21
N PRO A 567 -15.25 -10.16 -25.36
CA PRO A 567 -13.79 -10.22 -25.57
C PRO A 567 -13.09 -9.18 -24.69
N GLN A 568 -12.06 -9.61 -23.96
CA GLN A 568 -11.22 -8.74 -23.13
C GLN A 568 -10.56 -7.62 -23.95
N ASN A 569 -10.17 -7.93 -25.19
CA ASN A 569 -9.69 -7.01 -26.22
C ASN A 569 -10.00 -7.57 -27.59
N ALA A 570 -9.76 -6.81 -28.66
CA ALA A 570 -10.11 -7.20 -30.01
C ALA A 570 -9.46 -8.52 -30.47
N GLN A 571 -8.30 -8.86 -29.94
CA GLN A 571 -7.51 -10.04 -30.35
C GLN A 571 -7.77 -11.27 -29.49
N TYR A 572 -8.20 -11.12 -28.22
CA TYR A 572 -8.15 -12.15 -27.18
C TYR A 572 -8.79 -13.49 -27.55
N LEU A 573 -10.00 -13.48 -28.12
CA LEU A 573 -10.72 -14.71 -28.46
C LEU A 573 -10.13 -15.46 -29.67
N GLY A 574 -9.21 -14.85 -30.40
CA GLY A 574 -8.46 -15.47 -31.50
C GLY A 574 -7.11 -16.04 -31.10
N LEU A 575 -6.70 -15.92 -29.83
CA LEU A 575 -5.41 -16.40 -29.33
C LEU A 575 -5.42 -17.93 -29.11
N ASP A 576 -4.23 -18.52 -29.04
CA ASP A 576 -4.04 -19.95 -28.84
C ASP A 576 -4.41 -20.36 -27.41
N ALA A 577 -5.33 -21.32 -27.29
CA ALA A 577 -5.69 -21.91 -25.99
C ALA A 577 -4.67 -23.02 -25.64
N ILE A 578 -4.19 -23.00 -24.37
CA ILE A 578 -3.28 -24.04 -23.86
C ILE A 578 -3.84 -24.66 -22.57
N ASP A 579 -3.33 -25.82 -22.18
CA ASP A 579 -3.62 -26.44 -20.90
C ASP A 579 -2.84 -25.74 -19.78
N LEU A 580 -3.56 -25.10 -18.88
CA LEU A 580 -3.00 -24.35 -17.74
C LEU A 580 -2.85 -25.19 -16.46
N SER A 581 -3.25 -26.47 -16.46
CA SER A 581 -3.22 -27.32 -15.26
C SER A 581 -1.82 -27.46 -14.64
N LYS A 582 -0.77 -27.46 -15.46
CA LYS A 582 0.62 -27.44 -15.00
C LYS A 582 0.93 -26.19 -14.16
N TYR A 583 0.50 -25.01 -14.61
CA TYR A 583 0.86 -23.73 -14.01
C TYR A 583 -0.03 -23.38 -12.81
N LYS A 584 -1.34 -23.65 -12.90
CA LYS A 584 -2.28 -23.46 -11.79
C LYS A 584 -1.97 -24.32 -10.56
N ASN A 585 -1.31 -25.46 -10.72
CA ASN A 585 -0.96 -26.36 -9.62
C ASN A 585 0.44 -26.12 -9.04
N GLN A 586 1.19 -25.12 -9.53
CA GLN A 586 2.52 -24.81 -9.02
C GLN A 586 2.43 -23.85 -7.82
N GLN A 587 3.40 -23.97 -6.90
CA GLN A 587 3.47 -23.12 -5.72
C GLN A 587 4.22 -21.79 -5.97
N GLY A 588 4.46 -21.39 -7.19
CA GLY A 588 5.18 -20.18 -7.57
C GLY A 588 4.39 -19.32 -8.54
N VAL A 589 4.49 -18.01 -8.42
CA VAL A 589 3.97 -17.07 -9.40
C VAL A 589 4.86 -17.04 -10.65
N SER A 590 4.25 -16.76 -11.81
CA SER A 590 4.97 -16.57 -13.08
C SER A 590 5.75 -17.81 -13.58
N SER A 591 5.37 -19.01 -13.12
CA SER A 591 6.01 -20.26 -13.55
C SER A 591 5.84 -20.55 -15.04
N ILE A 592 4.87 -19.94 -15.69
CA ILE A 592 4.65 -20.06 -17.15
C ILE A 592 5.82 -19.51 -17.96
N TYR A 593 6.60 -18.56 -17.40
CA TYR A 593 7.81 -18.04 -18.04
C TYR A 593 8.98 -19.04 -18.10
N GLU A 594 8.87 -20.21 -17.45
CA GLU A 594 9.81 -21.31 -17.64
C GLU A 594 9.67 -21.94 -19.03
N ASP A 595 8.47 -21.88 -19.61
CA ASP A 595 8.15 -22.51 -20.91
C ASP A 595 7.91 -21.50 -22.03
N TYR A 596 7.46 -20.29 -21.74
CA TYR A 596 7.06 -19.28 -22.71
C TYR A 596 7.76 -17.95 -22.48
N SER A 597 8.24 -17.31 -23.53
CA SER A 597 8.74 -15.94 -23.49
C SER A 597 7.59 -14.92 -23.40
N PRO A 598 7.85 -13.66 -22.96
CA PRO A 598 6.85 -12.59 -22.98
C PRO A 598 6.17 -12.40 -24.35
N ALA A 599 6.91 -12.50 -25.44
CA ALA A 599 6.37 -12.39 -26.80
C ALA A 599 5.41 -13.56 -27.14
N GLN A 600 5.70 -14.78 -26.68
CA GLN A 600 4.79 -15.92 -26.83
C GLN A 600 3.56 -15.77 -25.95
N MET A 601 3.70 -15.25 -24.73
CA MET A 601 2.57 -14.99 -23.83
C MET A 601 1.51 -14.09 -24.47
N ASN A 602 1.92 -13.14 -25.28
CA ASN A 602 1.00 -12.26 -26.01
C ASN A 602 0.15 -12.99 -27.07
N GLN A 603 0.53 -14.22 -27.48
CA GLN A 603 -0.20 -15.07 -28.43
C GLN A 603 -1.09 -16.12 -27.75
N LEU A 604 -1.04 -16.25 -26.43
CA LEU A 604 -1.79 -17.28 -25.69
C LEU A 604 -3.05 -16.71 -25.07
N MET A 605 -4.13 -17.50 -25.05
CA MET A 605 -5.39 -17.15 -24.35
C MET A 605 -5.24 -17.41 -22.84
N VAL A 606 -4.36 -16.65 -22.21
CA VAL A 606 -4.01 -16.71 -20.78
C VAL A 606 -3.99 -15.31 -20.23
N SER A 607 -4.49 -15.09 -19.04
CA SER A 607 -4.47 -13.80 -18.34
C SER A 607 -3.61 -13.86 -17.08
N LYS A 608 -2.86 -12.78 -16.80
CA LYS A 608 -2.08 -12.60 -15.58
C LYS A 608 -2.98 -12.40 -14.36
N GLN A 609 -3.98 -11.55 -14.52
CA GLN A 609 -4.84 -11.05 -13.44
C GLN A 609 -6.22 -10.64 -13.98
N ALA A 610 -7.10 -10.19 -13.08
CA ALA A 610 -8.44 -9.72 -13.41
C ALA A 610 -8.40 -8.51 -14.36
N ASP A 611 -9.06 -8.61 -15.50
CA ASP A 611 -9.30 -7.54 -16.49
C ASP A 611 -10.82 -7.39 -16.68
N LEU A 612 -11.44 -8.20 -17.53
CA LEU A 612 -12.90 -8.15 -17.70
C LEU A 612 -13.65 -8.52 -16.40
N VAL A 613 -13.11 -9.42 -15.58
CA VAL A 613 -13.65 -9.74 -14.24
C VAL A 613 -13.67 -8.50 -13.36
N MET A 614 -12.62 -7.69 -13.42
CA MET A 614 -12.56 -6.40 -12.69
C MET A 614 -13.63 -5.43 -13.19
N LEU A 615 -13.79 -5.29 -14.51
CA LEU A 615 -14.83 -4.44 -15.10
C LEU A 615 -16.23 -4.84 -14.62
N MET A 616 -16.56 -6.15 -14.68
CA MET A 616 -17.85 -6.68 -14.26
C MET A 616 -18.12 -6.49 -12.76
N ARG A 617 -17.08 -6.45 -11.96
CA ARG A 617 -17.17 -6.20 -10.53
C ARG A 617 -17.41 -4.71 -10.21
N ILE A 618 -16.69 -3.78 -10.85
CA ILE A 618 -16.80 -2.35 -10.55
C ILE A 618 -18.00 -1.67 -11.23
N MET A 619 -18.52 -2.26 -12.30
CA MET A 619 -19.66 -1.79 -13.07
C MET A 619 -20.68 -2.93 -13.28
N PRO A 620 -21.31 -3.44 -12.20
CA PRO A 620 -22.13 -4.65 -12.25
C PRO A 620 -23.37 -4.53 -13.15
N ASP A 621 -23.87 -3.31 -13.35
CA ASP A 621 -25.07 -3.03 -14.16
C ASP A 621 -24.81 -3.08 -15.69
N LEU A 622 -23.55 -3.20 -16.14
CA LEU A 622 -23.21 -3.26 -17.58
C LEU A 622 -23.72 -4.54 -18.27
N PHE A 623 -23.77 -5.64 -17.52
CA PHE A 623 -24.10 -6.95 -18.05
C PHE A 623 -25.10 -7.66 -17.14
N ASP A 624 -26.02 -8.43 -17.74
CA ASP A 624 -26.92 -9.25 -16.95
C ASP A 624 -26.18 -10.37 -16.19
N ALA A 625 -26.85 -10.96 -15.21
CA ALA A 625 -26.25 -11.98 -14.33
C ALA A 625 -25.81 -13.23 -15.11
N GLU A 626 -26.52 -13.64 -16.18
CA GLU A 626 -26.14 -14.79 -16.99
C GLU A 626 -24.84 -14.52 -17.77
N THR A 627 -24.74 -13.36 -18.42
CA THR A 627 -23.55 -12.90 -19.12
C THR A 627 -22.37 -12.79 -18.16
N ARG A 628 -22.57 -12.16 -17.00
CA ARG A 628 -21.53 -12.00 -15.97
C ARG A 628 -21.00 -13.34 -15.48
N ARG A 629 -21.88 -14.29 -15.14
CA ARG A 629 -21.49 -15.64 -14.72
C ARG A 629 -20.71 -16.42 -15.80
N LYS A 630 -21.19 -16.40 -17.07
CA LYS A 630 -20.51 -17.06 -18.19
C LYS A 630 -19.07 -16.52 -18.36
N ASN A 631 -18.94 -15.20 -18.33
CA ASN A 631 -17.65 -14.55 -18.48
C ASN A 631 -16.73 -14.82 -17.30
N PHE A 632 -17.24 -14.79 -16.05
CA PHE A 632 -16.44 -15.15 -14.89
C PHE A 632 -15.84 -16.55 -15.04
N ILE A 633 -16.65 -17.58 -15.35
CA ILE A 633 -16.16 -18.96 -15.52
C ILE A 633 -15.16 -19.07 -16.68
N PHE A 634 -15.41 -18.35 -17.79
CA PHE A 634 -14.51 -18.35 -18.94
C PHE A 634 -13.14 -17.77 -18.61
N TYR A 635 -13.09 -16.59 -18.00
CA TYR A 635 -11.84 -15.91 -17.68
C TYR A 635 -11.12 -16.52 -16.48
N GLU A 636 -11.85 -16.97 -15.45
CA GLU A 636 -11.27 -17.66 -14.29
C GLU A 636 -10.47 -18.89 -14.71
N SER A 637 -11.00 -19.69 -15.63
CA SER A 637 -10.29 -20.87 -16.12
C SER A 637 -8.97 -20.55 -16.84
N ARG A 638 -8.78 -19.30 -17.27
CA ARG A 638 -7.64 -18.80 -18.07
C ARG A 638 -6.72 -17.86 -17.31
N THR A 639 -7.07 -17.48 -16.09
CA THR A 639 -6.26 -16.59 -15.25
C THR A 639 -5.31 -17.40 -14.37
N LEU A 640 -4.03 -17.04 -14.37
CA LEU A 640 -2.99 -17.69 -13.55
C LEU A 640 -2.86 -17.08 -12.15
N HIS A 641 -3.44 -15.91 -11.94
CA HIS A 641 -3.29 -15.15 -10.69
C HIS A 641 -1.83 -14.83 -10.33
N ASP A 642 -1.02 -14.55 -11.33
CA ASP A 642 0.40 -14.18 -11.17
C ASP A 642 0.60 -12.73 -10.67
N SER A 643 -0.37 -12.23 -9.92
CA SER A 643 -0.39 -10.88 -9.36
C SER A 643 -1.14 -10.86 -8.03
N SER A 644 -0.65 -10.05 -7.10
CA SER A 644 -1.32 -9.78 -5.82
C SER A 644 -2.67 -9.06 -5.97
N LEU A 645 -2.96 -8.50 -7.15
CA LEU A 645 -4.18 -7.77 -7.45
C LEU A 645 -5.37 -8.70 -7.81
N SER A 646 -5.10 -9.96 -8.18
CA SER A 646 -6.06 -10.80 -8.89
C SER A 646 -7.07 -11.50 -8.00
N HIS A 647 -6.62 -12.26 -7.00
CA HIS A 647 -7.48 -13.14 -6.21
C HIS A 647 -8.66 -12.41 -5.54
N GLY A 648 -8.44 -11.18 -5.03
CA GLY A 648 -9.50 -10.45 -4.34
C GLY A 648 -10.67 -10.09 -5.26
N GLN A 649 -10.41 -9.67 -6.48
CA GLN A 649 -11.46 -9.28 -7.42
C GLN A 649 -12.24 -10.52 -7.92
N HIS A 650 -11.54 -11.62 -8.17
CA HIS A 650 -12.17 -12.90 -8.49
C HIS A 650 -12.98 -13.45 -7.31
N CYS A 651 -12.51 -13.30 -6.06
CA CYS A 651 -13.24 -13.66 -4.85
C CYS A 651 -14.60 -12.96 -4.78
N VAL A 652 -14.61 -11.62 -4.96
CA VAL A 652 -15.84 -10.83 -4.91
C VAL A 652 -16.85 -11.32 -5.96
N LEU A 653 -16.40 -11.48 -7.20
CA LEU A 653 -17.32 -11.90 -8.27
C LEU A 653 -17.76 -13.35 -8.11
N ALA A 654 -16.88 -14.26 -7.66
CA ALA A 654 -17.24 -15.63 -7.34
C ALA A 654 -18.34 -15.72 -6.27
N ALA A 655 -18.24 -14.89 -5.21
CA ALA A 655 -19.26 -14.82 -4.16
C ALA A 655 -20.60 -14.35 -4.73
N TRP A 656 -20.63 -13.28 -5.54
CA TRP A 656 -21.86 -12.79 -6.17
C TRP A 656 -22.50 -13.80 -7.10
N GLU A 657 -21.71 -14.65 -7.74
CA GLU A 657 -22.20 -15.71 -8.63
C GLU A 657 -22.56 -17.02 -7.90
N GLY A 658 -22.49 -17.05 -6.55
CA GLY A 658 -22.82 -18.20 -5.72
C GLY A 658 -21.84 -19.36 -5.86
N LEU A 659 -20.56 -19.06 -6.08
CA LEU A 659 -19.45 -20.02 -6.15
C LEU A 659 -18.68 -20.00 -4.82
N ASP A 660 -19.35 -20.29 -3.72
CA ASP A 660 -18.92 -20.01 -2.34
C ASP A 660 -17.58 -20.66 -1.98
N ASP A 661 -17.37 -21.93 -2.36
CA ASP A 661 -16.11 -22.64 -2.09
C ASP A 661 -14.93 -21.99 -2.83
N MET A 662 -15.14 -21.58 -4.08
CA MET A 662 -14.15 -20.88 -4.88
C MET A 662 -13.84 -19.49 -4.30
N ALA A 663 -14.88 -18.76 -3.89
CA ALA A 663 -14.70 -17.45 -3.28
C ALA A 663 -13.89 -17.53 -1.98
N LEU A 664 -14.17 -18.50 -1.11
CA LEU A 664 -13.42 -18.71 0.12
C LEU A 664 -11.96 -19.12 -0.14
N ASP A 665 -11.72 -20.00 -1.11
CA ASP A 665 -10.36 -20.37 -1.50
C ASP A 665 -9.57 -19.18 -2.03
N MET A 666 -10.18 -18.33 -2.85
CA MET A 666 -9.56 -17.08 -3.33
C MET A 666 -9.28 -16.07 -2.20
N TYR A 667 -10.19 -15.94 -1.23
CA TYR A 667 -9.94 -15.14 -0.03
C TYR A 667 -8.69 -15.63 0.71
N ARG A 668 -8.60 -16.96 0.93
CA ARG A 668 -7.46 -17.58 1.61
C ARG A 668 -6.15 -17.43 0.83
N HIS A 669 -6.20 -17.42 -0.51
CA HIS A 669 -5.04 -17.06 -1.33
C HIS A 669 -4.67 -15.59 -1.16
N ALA A 670 -5.64 -14.67 -1.13
CA ALA A 670 -5.39 -13.24 -0.94
C ALA A 670 -4.70 -12.94 0.40
N ILE A 671 -5.19 -13.50 1.54
CA ILE A 671 -4.56 -13.30 2.84
C ILE A 671 -3.18 -13.98 2.95
N ALA A 672 -2.91 -15.00 2.14
CA ALA A 672 -1.64 -15.73 2.13
C ALA A 672 -0.58 -15.10 1.21
N ILE A 673 -0.88 -14.03 0.48
CA ILE A 673 0.10 -13.40 -0.43
C ILE A 673 1.37 -13.02 0.31
N ASP A 674 1.26 -12.30 1.41
CA ASP A 674 2.41 -11.92 2.22
C ASP A 674 2.69 -12.91 3.36
N LEU A 675 1.65 -13.46 4.00
CA LEU A 675 1.77 -14.39 5.12
C LEU A 675 2.10 -15.82 4.71
N GLY A 676 1.86 -16.21 3.46
CA GLY A 676 2.14 -17.54 2.92
C GLY A 676 3.52 -17.66 2.28
N PRO A 677 3.92 -18.87 1.84
CA PRO A 677 5.27 -19.16 1.35
C PRO A 677 5.54 -18.72 -0.10
N ASN A 678 4.49 -18.43 -0.88
CA ASN A 678 4.59 -18.44 -2.33
C ASN A 678 5.09 -17.13 -2.96
N MET A 679 4.90 -15.98 -2.30
CA MET A 679 5.21 -14.67 -2.88
C MET A 679 6.58 -14.17 -2.42
N LYS A 680 7.64 -14.41 -3.19
CA LYS A 680 8.99 -13.93 -2.89
C LYS A 680 9.11 -12.40 -2.95
N SER A 681 8.30 -11.71 -3.74
CA SER A 681 8.34 -10.25 -3.85
C SER A 681 7.93 -9.51 -2.55
N SER A 682 7.45 -10.24 -1.52
CA SER A 682 7.30 -9.72 -0.16
C SER A 682 8.66 -9.35 0.50
N ASP A 683 9.78 -9.86 -0.01
CA ASP A 683 11.12 -9.43 0.42
C ASP A 683 11.34 -7.92 0.20
N LEU A 684 10.72 -7.37 -0.84
CA LEU A 684 10.78 -5.97 -1.23
C LEU A 684 9.65 -5.10 -0.66
N GLY A 685 8.87 -5.61 0.26
CA GLY A 685 7.73 -4.95 0.91
C GLY A 685 6.42 -5.72 0.76
N ILE A 686 5.44 -5.44 1.63
CA ILE A 686 4.09 -6.01 1.55
C ILE A 686 3.36 -5.51 0.29
N HIS A 687 2.29 -6.20 -0.11
CA HIS A 687 1.49 -5.81 -1.27
C HIS A 687 0.28 -4.96 -0.82
N SER A 688 0.38 -3.63 -0.98
CA SER A 688 -0.64 -2.69 -0.50
C SER A 688 -2.03 -2.97 -1.09
N ALA A 689 -2.13 -3.18 -2.40
CA ALA A 689 -3.40 -3.52 -3.06
C ALA A 689 -4.02 -4.81 -2.53
N SER A 690 -3.20 -5.82 -2.19
CA SER A 690 -3.71 -7.05 -1.58
C SER A 690 -4.38 -6.79 -0.24
N MET A 691 -3.88 -5.85 0.58
CA MET A 691 -4.52 -5.47 1.85
C MET A 691 -5.92 -4.91 1.62
N GLY A 692 -6.09 -4.03 0.61
CA GLY A 692 -7.40 -3.53 0.21
C GLY A 692 -8.30 -4.63 -0.36
N ASN A 693 -7.75 -5.53 -1.16
CA ASN A 693 -8.46 -6.69 -1.70
C ASN A 693 -9.03 -7.61 -0.61
N VAL A 694 -8.25 -7.91 0.42
CA VAL A 694 -8.69 -8.74 1.55
C VAL A 694 -9.93 -8.15 2.22
N TRP A 695 -9.96 -6.83 2.43
CA TRP A 695 -11.14 -6.15 2.95
C TRP A 695 -12.33 -6.23 1.99
N GLN A 696 -12.08 -6.02 0.68
CA GLN A 696 -13.13 -6.11 -0.34
C GLN A 696 -13.73 -7.52 -0.44
N CYS A 697 -12.94 -8.59 -0.29
CA CYS A 697 -13.46 -9.96 -0.27
C CYS A 697 -14.55 -10.14 0.79
N VAL A 698 -14.34 -9.60 1.99
CA VAL A 698 -15.31 -9.76 3.08
C VAL A 698 -16.50 -8.82 2.93
N VAL A 699 -16.23 -7.53 2.70
CA VAL A 699 -17.27 -6.51 2.70
C VAL A 699 -18.02 -6.46 1.37
N CYS A 700 -17.31 -6.48 0.24
CA CYS A 700 -17.97 -6.46 -1.08
C CYS A 700 -18.35 -7.87 -1.55
N GLY A 701 -17.53 -8.91 -1.21
CA GLY A 701 -17.80 -10.29 -1.59
C GLY A 701 -18.82 -10.95 -0.67
N PHE A 702 -18.40 -11.30 0.55
CA PHE A 702 -19.22 -12.15 1.43
C PHE A 702 -20.42 -11.43 2.08
N ALA A 703 -20.29 -10.12 2.37
CA ALA A 703 -21.43 -9.30 2.79
C ALA A 703 -22.19 -8.70 1.60
N GLY A 704 -21.68 -8.86 0.37
CA GLY A 704 -22.29 -8.42 -0.88
C GLY A 704 -22.59 -6.93 -0.89
N LEU A 705 -21.68 -6.11 -0.39
CA LEU A 705 -21.84 -4.67 -0.44
C LEU A 705 -21.58 -4.19 -1.87
N GLU A 706 -22.61 -3.60 -2.46
CA GLU A 706 -22.56 -2.97 -3.78
C GLU A 706 -23.05 -1.52 -3.67
N TRP A 707 -22.42 -0.64 -4.43
CA TRP A 707 -22.87 0.74 -4.62
C TRP A 707 -23.37 0.90 -6.05
N HIS A 708 -24.55 1.49 -6.16
CA HIS A 708 -25.22 1.81 -7.40
C HIS A 708 -25.50 3.31 -7.46
N GLU A 709 -25.88 3.81 -8.61
CA GLU A 709 -26.30 5.21 -8.75
C GLU A 709 -27.45 5.56 -7.79
N GLY A 710 -28.27 4.59 -7.42
CA GLY A 710 -29.39 4.74 -6.49
C GLY A 710 -29.04 4.64 -5.00
N GLY A 711 -27.84 4.20 -4.62
CA GLY A 711 -27.48 4.02 -3.22
C GLY A 711 -26.59 2.83 -2.91
N LEU A 712 -26.66 2.35 -1.68
CA LEU A 712 -25.90 1.22 -1.16
C LEU A 712 -26.80 0.00 -1.00
N SER A 713 -26.34 -1.16 -1.44
CA SER A 713 -27.03 -2.44 -1.20
C SER A 713 -26.11 -3.46 -0.53
N LEU A 714 -26.72 -4.40 0.19
CA LEU A 714 -26.09 -5.52 0.87
C LEU A 714 -26.83 -6.81 0.55
N ARG A 715 -26.11 -7.87 0.26
CA ARG A 715 -26.66 -9.21 0.01
C ARG A 715 -25.71 -10.28 0.51
N SER A 716 -26.17 -11.15 1.42
CA SER A 716 -25.32 -12.16 2.05
C SER A 716 -24.84 -13.24 1.07
N HIS A 717 -23.54 -13.47 1.06
CA HIS A 717 -22.82 -14.58 0.41
C HIS A 717 -21.85 -15.22 1.41
N LEU A 718 -22.25 -15.30 2.69
CA LEU A 718 -21.40 -15.78 3.77
C LEU A 718 -21.00 -17.24 3.54
N PRO A 719 -19.67 -17.56 3.52
CA PRO A 719 -19.22 -18.94 3.35
C PRO A 719 -19.76 -19.88 4.41
N ALA A 720 -20.05 -21.15 4.05
CA ALA A 720 -20.65 -22.13 4.96
C ALA A 720 -19.81 -22.40 6.24
N SER A 721 -18.48 -22.26 6.16
CA SER A 721 -17.55 -22.43 7.29
C SER A 721 -17.42 -21.19 8.19
N TRP A 722 -18.06 -20.06 7.82
CA TRP A 722 -18.07 -18.85 8.63
C TRP A 722 -19.42 -18.75 9.36
N GLN A 723 -19.40 -18.52 10.66
CA GLN A 723 -20.60 -18.33 11.45
C GLN A 723 -21.09 -16.89 11.39
N ARG A 724 -20.14 -15.93 11.29
CA ARG A 724 -20.45 -14.51 11.35
C ARG A 724 -19.35 -13.67 10.70
N ALA A 725 -19.73 -12.57 10.06
CA ALA A 725 -18.85 -11.45 9.73
C ALA A 725 -19.49 -10.15 10.22
N ALA A 726 -18.72 -9.23 10.83
CA ALA A 726 -19.24 -7.95 11.27
C ALA A 726 -18.20 -6.84 11.11
N PHE A 727 -18.68 -5.65 10.69
CA PHE A 727 -17.82 -4.51 10.39
C PHE A 727 -18.60 -3.19 10.48
N ASN A 728 -17.87 -2.09 10.49
CA ASN A 728 -18.45 -0.75 10.44
C ASN A 728 -18.18 -0.09 9.10
N ILE A 729 -19.14 0.71 8.62
CA ILE A 729 -18.98 1.55 7.43
C ILE A 729 -19.57 2.95 7.65
N VAL A 730 -19.13 3.88 6.81
CA VAL A 730 -19.69 5.23 6.71
C VAL A 730 -20.28 5.41 5.31
N TRP A 731 -21.56 5.77 5.23
CA TRP A 731 -22.23 6.05 3.97
C TRP A 731 -23.06 7.33 4.07
N ARG A 732 -22.76 8.33 3.23
CA ARG A 732 -23.42 9.66 3.23
C ARG A 732 -23.52 10.29 4.63
N GLY A 733 -22.48 10.14 5.42
CA GLY A 733 -22.39 10.65 6.78
C GLY A 733 -23.10 9.81 7.85
N ALA A 734 -23.80 8.74 7.49
CA ALA A 734 -24.32 7.76 8.42
C ALA A 734 -23.23 6.77 8.83
N LYS A 735 -23.07 6.50 10.12
CA LYS A 735 -22.22 5.43 10.65
C LYS A 735 -23.08 4.20 10.86
N LEU A 736 -22.72 3.12 10.20
CA LEU A 736 -23.48 1.87 10.19
C LEU A 736 -22.62 0.72 10.72
N HIS A 737 -23.22 -0.13 11.53
CA HIS A 737 -22.67 -1.44 11.89
C HIS A 737 -23.43 -2.50 11.12
N VAL A 738 -22.70 -3.34 10.41
CA VAL A 738 -23.24 -4.44 9.60
C VAL A 738 -22.83 -5.76 10.24
N GLU A 739 -23.79 -6.63 10.46
CA GLU A 739 -23.57 -8.01 10.90
C GLU A 739 -24.23 -8.98 9.91
N VAL A 740 -23.44 -9.93 9.41
CA VAL A 740 -23.85 -10.95 8.46
C VAL A 740 -23.74 -12.31 9.10
N THR A 741 -24.84 -13.07 9.08
CA THR A 741 -24.91 -14.45 9.56
C THR A 741 -25.70 -15.29 8.55
N HIS A 742 -25.78 -16.60 8.76
CA HIS A 742 -26.63 -17.46 7.92
C HIS A 742 -28.15 -17.17 8.10
N ALA A 743 -28.54 -16.41 9.14
CA ALA A 743 -29.92 -15.96 9.32
C ALA A 743 -30.26 -14.70 8.51
N GLY A 744 -29.27 -14.03 7.93
CA GLY A 744 -29.41 -12.80 7.15
C GLY A 744 -28.50 -11.67 7.63
N ILE A 745 -28.74 -10.48 7.13
CA ILE A 745 -27.97 -9.26 7.41
C ILE A 745 -28.74 -8.36 8.39
N THR A 746 -28.06 -7.90 9.43
CA THR A 746 -28.55 -6.86 10.34
C THR A 746 -27.72 -5.61 10.18
N VAL A 747 -28.37 -4.45 9.99
CA VAL A 747 -27.70 -3.15 9.93
C VAL A 747 -28.20 -2.27 11.06
N THR A 748 -27.28 -1.78 11.88
CA THR A 748 -27.56 -0.89 13.01
C THR A 748 -26.99 0.50 12.74
N HIS A 749 -27.81 1.54 12.92
CA HIS A 749 -27.34 2.92 12.85
C HIS A 749 -26.58 3.28 14.13
N ARG A 750 -25.34 3.79 13.98
CA ARG A 750 -24.45 4.16 15.10
C ARG A 750 -24.27 5.68 15.28
N GLY A 751 -24.96 6.48 14.46
CA GLY A 751 -24.89 7.93 14.48
C GLY A 751 -24.68 8.57 13.11
N GLY A 752 -24.76 9.90 13.05
CA GLY A 752 -24.66 10.66 11.81
C GLY A 752 -26.00 10.86 11.10
N SER A 753 -25.98 11.00 9.78
CA SER A 753 -27.16 11.29 8.96
C SER A 753 -28.12 10.11 8.88
N ALA A 754 -29.43 10.37 8.75
CA ALA A 754 -30.39 9.33 8.37
C ALA A 754 -30.11 8.87 6.93
N VAL A 755 -30.25 7.58 6.66
CA VAL A 755 -29.97 6.99 5.34
C VAL A 755 -30.95 5.88 5.01
N GLU A 756 -31.19 5.68 3.72
CA GLU A 756 -31.89 4.52 3.19
C GLU A 756 -30.91 3.66 2.40
N ILE A 757 -30.89 2.37 2.66
CA ILE A 757 -30.07 1.36 1.98
C ILE A 757 -30.94 0.17 1.59
N THR A 758 -30.45 -0.70 0.72
CA THR A 758 -31.13 -1.93 0.35
C THR A 758 -30.44 -3.12 1.04
N VAL A 759 -31.22 -3.99 1.71
CA VAL A 759 -30.71 -5.23 2.32
C VAL A 759 -31.53 -6.40 1.78
N ASP A 760 -30.88 -7.37 1.15
CA ASP A 760 -31.51 -8.53 0.50
C ASP A 760 -32.66 -8.13 -0.43
N GLY A 761 -32.51 -7.04 -1.19
CA GLY A 761 -33.47 -6.50 -2.14
C GLY A 761 -34.62 -5.67 -1.50
N HIS A 762 -34.62 -5.45 -0.19
CA HIS A 762 -35.61 -4.67 0.53
C HIS A 762 -35.06 -3.33 1.02
N PRO A 763 -35.78 -2.19 0.82
CA PRO A 763 -35.35 -0.91 1.32
C PRO A 763 -35.44 -0.86 2.85
N VAL A 764 -34.37 -0.41 3.51
CA VAL A 764 -34.24 -0.25 4.95
C VAL A 764 -33.92 1.21 5.27
N LYS A 765 -34.81 1.87 6.02
CA LYS A 765 -34.61 3.24 6.50
C LYS A 765 -33.95 3.20 7.87
N LEU A 766 -32.80 3.83 7.96
CA LEU A 766 -32.00 3.93 9.19
C LEU A 766 -32.05 5.38 9.65
N ALA A 767 -32.78 5.62 10.73
CA ALA A 767 -32.94 6.96 11.31
C ALA A 767 -31.79 7.26 12.27
N ALA A 768 -31.40 8.53 12.34
CA ALA A 768 -30.57 9.00 13.44
C ALA A 768 -31.36 8.88 14.74
N GLU A 769 -30.82 8.22 15.77
CA GLU A 769 -31.38 8.20 17.13
C GLU A 769 -31.24 9.56 17.80
#